data_ad0aa045f4b6bcedc142a28b52443d8c
#
_entry.id   ad0aa045f4b6bcedc142a28b52443d8c
#
_cell.length_a   1.000
_cell.length_b   1.000
_cell.length_c   1.000
_cell.angle_alpha   90.00
_cell.angle_beta   90.00
_cell.angle_gamma   90.00
#
_symmetry.space_group_name_H-M   'P 1'
#
loop_
_entity.id
_entity.type
_entity.pdbx_description
1 polymer ?
#
loop_
_entity_poly.entity_id
_entity_poly.type
_entity_poly.pdbx_seq_one_letter_code
_entity_poly.pdbx_strand_id
1 'polypeptide(L)'
;MLNDLSACLSAGVTASDPSPVSPPIGEVRGAPRGNIARKCLALWLVFAMAAGGLVGASGHRLRINKAYGARTLTFEANRGQTDPQVKFLSRSGDRVVFLTATEAVLALGAPKDLRKEASATTRRPSGLPDGGTRAVLRMIYAGANPNARVIGLDQSSGHAHYFTGNDPARWRTNIPTYARVRYAGLYPGVDLIFYGNQRKLEYDFVVQPGADPGAISLDFQGAQKLEVNRRGDLALQMREGVIWHLKPVVYQDVDGARREIAGRFVVKSAHQIGFQVNSYDTHRPLVMDPALTYSTYLGGSGDDGAYGIAVDGSGNFYVTGGTASPNFPTSAGADQTASSGAYDAFVAKFDPSGSLVYSTYLGGSIADEGYRIAVDGSGNAYVTGATLSTNFPTTPGAYQAASGGGIDAFAAKLDPSGASLVYSTYLGGTGDDWGQGIAVDGSGSAYVTGYTSSRNFPTANAFQATHGAGTNNVFVARLDPGGASLVYSTYLGGRAEDLGSGIAVDGSGNSYVTGGTTSPDFPTTAGAYQPTSPGGGSHVFVTELDPSGAPVYSTYLEGSGEEIGFGIAVDASGGVYVTGATASGDFPTTGGIYQPTSGGSIDAFVTKLSPGVTAPAYSTYLGGSGNDWAQGIAVDGSGSAYVTGYTNSTDFPTTNAFQATYGGGTSNVFVTELDPNGATLVYSTYLGGSGEDQGHAIAVDGAGNTYVVGYTNSTNFPTTQGALHPTSIGVSPPPNTMYDAFVAKISSGAPPPPPPPPPPPPPPPPPPIPLPPLPPIPPPLPPLPPPPIPLPPLPPGL
;
A
#
# COMPACT_ATOMS: atom_id res chain seq x y z
N MET A 1 20.13 -8.66 -10.78
CA MET A 1 20.70 -7.30 -10.89
C MET A 1 22.20 -7.27 -11.13
N LEU A 2 23.03 -8.08 -10.48
CA LEU A 2 24.49 -8.11 -10.75
C LEU A 2 24.87 -8.78 -12.08
N ASN A 3 24.02 -9.55 -12.72
CA ASN A 3 24.31 -10.23 -13.98
C ASN A 3 23.89 -9.47 -15.25
N ASP A 4 22.99 -8.51 -15.17
CA ASP A 4 22.46 -7.83 -16.36
C ASP A 4 23.23 -6.58 -16.75
N LEU A 5 23.93 -5.95 -15.80
CA LEU A 5 24.84 -4.84 -16.09
C LEU A 5 26.19 -5.29 -16.69
N SER A 6 26.57 -6.56 -16.51
CA SER A 6 27.76 -7.14 -17.12
C SER A 6 27.62 -7.37 -18.64
N ALA A 7 26.43 -7.49 -19.15
CA ALA A 7 26.17 -7.73 -20.58
C ALA A 7 26.29 -6.46 -21.44
N CYS A 8 26.08 -5.28 -20.90
CA CYS A 8 26.26 -4.01 -21.62
C CYS A 8 27.70 -3.51 -21.68
N LEU A 9 28.58 -3.98 -20.77
CA LEU A 9 29.98 -3.56 -20.72
C LEU A 9 30.96 -4.48 -21.46
N SER A 10 30.52 -5.61 -22.04
CA SER A 10 31.37 -6.55 -22.77
C SER A 10 31.44 -6.37 -24.29
N ALA A 11 30.76 -5.37 -24.86
CA ALA A 11 30.94 -5.01 -26.27
C ALA A 11 32.08 -3.99 -26.42
N GLY A 12 33.28 -4.45 -26.17
CA GLY A 12 34.47 -3.67 -26.37
C GLY A 12 34.73 -3.42 -27.86
N VAL A 13 34.60 -2.18 -28.28
CA VAL A 13 35.12 -1.68 -29.53
C VAL A 13 36.58 -1.30 -29.34
N THR A 14 37.49 -2.11 -29.87
CA THR A 14 38.90 -1.78 -29.96
C THR A 14 39.08 -0.68 -31.01
N ALA A 15 39.57 0.46 -30.56
CA ALA A 15 40.04 1.54 -31.43
C ALA A 15 41.38 1.17 -32.06
N SER A 16 41.49 1.31 -33.40
CA SER A 16 42.76 1.51 -34.09
C SER A 16 42.63 2.70 -35.05
N ASP A 17 43.37 3.73 -34.71
CA ASP A 17 43.71 4.91 -35.53
C ASP A 17 44.68 4.52 -36.70
N PRO A 18 45.01 5.32 -37.78
CA PRO A 18 44.91 6.78 -37.87
C PRO A 18 44.57 7.38 -39.28
N SER A 19 44.02 8.61 -39.28
CA SER A 19 44.43 9.79 -40.09
C SER A 19 44.29 9.82 -41.63
N PRO A 20 44.43 11.01 -42.28
CA PRO A 20 43.31 11.87 -42.68
C PRO A 20 43.32 12.15 -44.21
N VAL A 21 42.19 12.47 -44.84
CA VAL A 21 42.14 13.22 -46.11
C VAL A 21 40.82 14.00 -46.22
N SER A 22 40.91 15.32 -46.36
CA SER A 22 39.92 16.24 -46.93
C SER A 22 40.35 16.68 -48.33
N PRO A 23 39.59 17.54 -49.04
CA PRO A 23 38.22 17.62 -49.46
C PRO A 23 38.02 17.48 -51.00
N PRO A 24 37.02 17.92 -51.74
CA PRO A 24 36.59 19.30 -51.94
C PRO A 24 35.09 19.57 -52.20
N ILE A 25 34.71 20.73 -51.85
CA ILE A 25 33.81 21.75 -52.38
C ILE A 25 33.04 21.47 -53.68
N GLY A 26 31.71 21.71 -53.64
CA GLY A 26 30.81 21.86 -54.79
C GLY A 26 29.59 22.68 -54.48
N GLU A 27 29.64 24.00 -54.76
CA GLU A 27 28.48 24.90 -54.83
C GLU A 27 27.53 24.53 -55.95
N VAL A 28 26.21 24.68 -55.74
CA VAL A 28 25.29 25.30 -56.74
C VAL A 28 24.05 25.89 -56.04
N ARG A 29 23.82 27.11 -56.42
CA ARG A 29 22.78 28.09 -56.13
C ARG A 29 21.39 27.71 -56.54
N GLY A 30 20.38 28.32 -55.90
CA GLY A 30 19.08 28.55 -56.52
C GLY A 30 17.94 28.81 -55.54
N ALA A 31 17.71 30.06 -55.15
CA ALA A 31 16.42 30.53 -54.62
C ALA A 31 15.43 30.86 -55.76
N PRO A 32 14.12 30.97 -55.51
CA PRO A 32 13.64 32.28 -55.14
C PRO A 32 12.51 32.34 -54.06
N ARG A 33 12.43 33.55 -53.57
CA ARG A 33 11.49 34.10 -52.59
C ARG A 33 10.03 34.13 -53.09
N GLY A 34 9.08 34.00 -52.16
CA GLY A 34 7.69 34.32 -52.34
C GLY A 34 7.02 34.71 -50.98
N ASN A 35 6.89 36.00 -50.78
CA ASN A 35 6.16 36.64 -49.70
C ASN A 35 4.68 36.25 -49.69
N ILE A 36 4.10 36.01 -48.52
CA ILE A 36 2.81 36.61 -48.09
C ILE A 36 2.84 36.74 -46.57
N ALA A 37 3.11 37.94 -46.13
CA ALA A 37 2.77 38.47 -44.80
C ALA A 37 1.44 39.25 -44.92
N ARG A 38 0.76 39.34 -43.79
CA ARG A 38 -0.36 40.25 -43.46
C ARG A 38 -1.77 39.68 -43.51
N LYS A 39 -2.30 39.52 -42.32
CA LYS A 39 -3.60 40.01 -41.76
C LYS A 39 -4.06 38.90 -40.78
N CYS A 40 -4.25 39.13 -39.50
CA CYS A 40 -5.08 40.09 -38.80
C CYS A 40 -4.59 40.34 -37.37
N LEU A 41 -4.29 41.60 -37.16
CA LEU A 41 -4.24 42.25 -35.89
C LEU A 41 -5.63 42.92 -35.68
N ALA A 42 -6.15 42.90 -34.46
CA ALA A 42 -7.22 43.70 -33.90
C ALA A 42 -8.41 42.93 -33.32
N LEU A 43 -8.43 42.80 -32.02
CA LEU A 43 -9.46 43.41 -31.16
C LEU A 43 -9.00 43.37 -29.70
N TRP A 44 -8.33 44.42 -29.35
CA TRP A 44 -8.13 44.90 -27.97
C TRP A 44 -9.03 46.14 -27.76
N LEU A 45 -9.43 46.38 -26.48
CA LEU A 45 -10.14 47.52 -25.91
C LEU A 45 -11.68 47.38 -25.97
N VAL A 46 -12.38 47.43 -24.84
CA VAL A 46 -12.66 48.51 -23.88
C VAL A 46 -13.64 47.97 -22.85
N PHE A 47 -13.37 48.01 -21.59
CA PHE A 47 -14.14 48.77 -20.63
C PHE A 47 -13.45 48.75 -19.25
N ALA A 48 -12.86 49.85 -18.95
CA ALA A 48 -12.51 50.25 -17.58
C ALA A 48 -13.47 51.36 -17.11
N MET A 49 -13.69 51.37 -15.82
CA MET A 49 -14.26 52.45 -15.00
C MET A 49 -15.79 52.51 -14.80
N ALA A 50 -16.17 52.18 -13.60
CA ALA A 50 -16.93 53.07 -12.71
C ALA A 50 -16.70 52.67 -11.25
N ALA A 51 -16.06 53.55 -10.53
CA ALA A 51 -15.89 53.49 -9.08
C ALA A 51 -17.21 53.92 -8.38
N GLY A 52 -17.50 53.32 -7.24
CA GLY A 52 -18.58 53.73 -6.37
C GLY A 52 -18.66 52.79 -5.17
N GLY A 53 -18.04 53.16 -4.05
CA GLY A 53 -17.98 52.37 -2.82
C GLY A 53 -19.33 52.22 -2.14
N LEU A 54 -19.44 51.16 -1.35
CA LEU A 54 -20.18 51.10 -0.10
C LEU A 54 -19.72 49.90 0.74
N VAL A 55 -19.29 50.23 1.90
CA VAL A 55 -19.13 49.60 3.20
C VAL A 55 -19.77 48.21 3.39
N GLY A 56 -18.94 47.26 3.79
CA GLY A 56 -19.10 46.31 4.88
C GLY A 56 -20.22 45.26 4.80
N ALA A 57 -19.85 44.03 4.40
CA ALA A 57 -20.40 42.84 4.99
C ALA A 57 -19.33 41.75 4.93
N SER A 58 -18.88 41.29 6.06
CA SER A 58 -17.94 40.18 6.24
C SER A 58 -18.54 38.90 5.68
N GLY A 59 -18.27 38.62 4.41
CA GLY A 59 -18.56 37.34 3.78
C GLY A 59 -17.62 36.28 4.32
N HIS A 60 -18.09 35.46 5.21
CA HIS A 60 -17.47 34.17 5.51
C HIS A 60 -17.44 33.36 4.22
N ARG A 61 -16.32 33.37 3.53
CA ARG A 61 -16.01 32.35 2.52
C ARG A 61 -15.92 31.01 3.26
N LEU A 62 -16.96 30.19 3.12
CA LEU A 62 -16.90 28.77 3.43
C LEU A 62 -15.71 28.19 2.66
N ARG A 63 -14.60 27.97 3.34
CA ARG A 63 -13.54 27.10 2.86
C ARG A 63 -14.15 25.71 2.78
N ILE A 64 -14.49 25.26 1.58
CA ILE A 64 -14.81 23.87 1.31
C ILE A 64 -13.51 23.12 1.58
N ASN A 65 -13.52 22.40 2.70
CA ASN A 65 -12.40 21.56 3.12
C ASN A 65 -12.20 20.48 2.06
N LYS A 66 -11.02 20.39 1.43
CA LYS A 66 -10.65 19.40 0.43
C LYS A 66 -10.67 17.94 0.94
N ALA A 67 -11.05 17.72 2.19
CA ALA A 67 -11.21 16.41 2.81
C ALA A 67 -12.42 15.58 2.30
N TYR A 68 -13.18 16.07 1.33
CA TYR A 68 -14.33 15.33 0.77
C TYR A 68 -13.95 14.25 -0.27
N GLY A 69 -12.68 14.07 -0.62
CA GLY A 69 -12.22 13.14 -1.66
C GLY A 69 -11.94 11.70 -1.21
N ALA A 70 -11.84 11.42 0.07
CA ALA A 70 -11.38 10.14 0.62
C ALA A 70 -12.42 9.49 1.55
N ARG A 71 -13.69 9.37 1.12
CA ARG A 71 -14.69 8.66 1.92
C ARG A 71 -14.89 7.25 1.38
N THR A 72 -14.69 6.27 2.26
CA THR A 72 -15.18 4.90 2.11
C THR A 72 -16.65 4.92 1.68
N LEU A 73 -17.04 4.06 0.77
CA LEU A 73 -18.41 3.93 0.30
C LEU A 73 -19.33 3.68 1.51
N THR A 74 -20.23 4.62 1.78
CA THR A 74 -21.19 4.53 2.88
C THR A 74 -22.60 4.40 2.34
N PHE A 75 -23.47 3.78 3.13
CA PHE A 75 -24.87 3.57 2.79
C PHE A 75 -25.76 4.57 3.56
N GLU A 76 -26.52 5.36 2.84
CA GLU A 76 -27.48 6.29 3.39
C GLU A 76 -28.81 5.57 3.58
N ALA A 77 -29.40 5.66 4.77
CA ALA A 77 -30.77 5.17 4.97
C ALA A 77 -31.76 6.02 4.16
N ASN A 78 -32.71 5.39 3.49
CA ASN A 78 -33.77 6.14 2.78
C ASN A 78 -34.73 6.77 3.79
N ARG A 79 -34.75 8.09 3.83
CA ARG A 79 -35.65 8.94 4.62
C ARG A 79 -36.57 9.80 3.73
N GLY A 80 -36.82 9.33 2.50
CA GLY A 80 -37.64 10.03 1.49
C GLY A 80 -36.84 10.85 0.48
N GLN A 81 -35.51 10.62 0.38
CA GLN A 81 -34.66 11.21 -0.64
C GLN A 81 -34.68 10.44 -1.97
N THR A 82 -35.23 9.25 -2.01
CA THR A 82 -35.35 8.40 -3.21
C THR A 82 -36.65 7.57 -3.13
N ASP A 83 -36.86 6.68 -4.11
CA ASP A 83 -38.05 5.78 -4.20
C ASP A 83 -38.28 5.06 -2.86
N PRO A 84 -39.53 4.96 -2.38
CA PRO A 84 -39.89 4.29 -1.11
C PRO A 84 -39.51 2.81 -1.03
N GLN A 85 -39.33 2.11 -2.15
CA GLN A 85 -38.89 0.72 -2.17
C GLN A 85 -37.42 0.58 -1.78
N VAL A 86 -36.61 1.59 -2.01
CA VAL A 86 -35.19 1.63 -1.61
C VAL A 86 -35.12 1.73 -0.09
N LYS A 87 -34.31 0.87 0.53
CA LYS A 87 -34.01 0.89 1.98
C LYS A 87 -32.74 1.67 2.27
N PHE A 88 -31.73 1.43 1.47
CA PHE A 88 -30.45 2.15 1.52
C PHE A 88 -29.98 2.50 0.12
N LEU A 89 -29.17 3.54 0.01
CA LEU A 89 -28.49 3.89 -1.21
C LEU A 89 -27.04 4.29 -0.92
N SER A 90 -26.18 4.07 -1.90
CA SER A 90 -24.78 4.49 -1.84
C SER A 90 -24.39 5.21 -3.12
N ARG A 91 -23.54 6.24 -3.02
CA ARG A 91 -23.09 7.05 -4.15
C ARG A 91 -21.59 7.17 -4.13
N SER A 92 -20.97 6.77 -5.23
CA SER A 92 -19.51 6.89 -5.40
C SER A 92 -19.20 7.28 -6.84
N GLY A 93 -18.70 8.51 -7.02
CA GLY A 93 -18.31 9.03 -8.33
C GLY A 93 -19.46 8.96 -9.35
N ASP A 94 -19.32 8.12 -10.35
CA ASP A 94 -20.23 7.85 -11.46
C ASP A 94 -21.23 6.72 -11.19
N ARG A 95 -21.21 6.13 -10.00
CA ARG A 95 -22.00 4.94 -9.63
C ARG A 95 -22.99 5.25 -8.53
N VAL A 96 -24.19 4.71 -8.67
CA VAL A 96 -25.22 4.73 -7.62
C VAL A 96 -25.73 3.31 -7.41
N VAL A 97 -25.75 2.90 -6.15
CA VAL A 97 -26.32 1.62 -5.74
C VAL A 97 -27.60 1.88 -4.96
N PHE A 98 -28.66 1.18 -5.32
CA PHE A 98 -29.91 1.18 -4.59
C PHE A 98 -30.18 -0.21 -4.04
N LEU A 99 -30.35 -0.31 -2.73
CA LEU A 99 -30.65 -1.55 -2.03
C LEU A 99 -32.14 -1.55 -1.65
N THR A 100 -32.91 -2.47 -2.24
CA THR A 100 -34.35 -2.70 -1.91
C THR A 100 -34.50 -3.93 -1.03
N ALA A 101 -35.68 -4.39 -0.75
CA ALA A 101 -35.90 -5.63 0.00
C ALA A 101 -35.51 -6.89 -0.79
N THR A 102 -35.54 -6.84 -2.14
CA THR A 102 -35.48 -8.02 -3.01
C THR A 102 -34.38 -7.95 -4.08
N GLU A 103 -33.68 -6.83 -4.17
CA GLU A 103 -32.61 -6.65 -5.19
C GLU A 103 -31.63 -5.54 -4.83
N ALA A 104 -30.46 -5.60 -5.42
CA ALA A 104 -29.51 -4.48 -5.54
C ALA A 104 -29.50 -3.98 -6.99
N VAL A 105 -29.66 -2.67 -7.19
CA VAL A 105 -29.64 -2.03 -8.51
C VAL A 105 -28.41 -1.15 -8.61
N LEU A 106 -27.53 -1.46 -9.56
CA LEU A 106 -26.32 -0.71 -9.87
C LEU A 106 -26.55 0.13 -11.12
N ALA A 107 -26.49 1.45 -10.98
CA ALA A 107 -26.55 2.39 -12.11
C ALA A 107 -25.16 2.94 -12.36
N LEU A 108 -24.61 2.70 -13.57
CA LEU A 108 -23.30 3.11 -14.03
C LEU A 108 -23.43 4.24 -15.07
N GLY A 109 -22.75 5.39 -14.90
CA GLY A 109 -22.78 6.49 -15.87
C GLY A 109 -22.31 7.85 -15.36
N ALA A 110 -21.98 8.76 -16.25
CA ALA A 110 -21.25 10.00 -15.99
C ALA A 110 -21.97 11.01 -15.09
N PRO A 111 -21.23 11.77 -14.22
CA PRO A 111 -21.80 12.56 -13.12
C PRO A 111 -22.50 13.86 -13.48
N LYS A 112 -22.53 14.30 -14.75
CA LYS A 112 -22.93 15.68 -15.12
C LYS A 112 -24.42 16.02 -14.97
N ASP A 113 -25.33 15.04 -14.93
CA ASP A 113 -26.77 15.31 -15.02
C ASP A 113 -27.59 15.02 -13.76
N LEU A 114 -27.00 14.51 -12.68
CA LEU A 114 -27.75 14.18 -11.45
C LEU A 114 -28.32 15.41 -10.72
N ARG A 115 -27.94 16.63 -11.09
CA ARG A 115 -28.53 17.86 -10.53
C ARG A 115 -29.87 18.26 -11.13
N LYS A 116 -30.25 17.71 -12.30
CA LYS A 116 -31.51 18.05 -12.98
C LYS A 116 -32.65 17.06 -12.70
N GLU A 117 -32.35 15.84 -12.27
CA GLU A 117 -33.36 14.77 -12.14
C GLU A 117 -34.01 14.67 -10.76
N ALA A 118 -33.62 15.48 -9.78
CA ALA A 118 -34.33 15.60 -8.50
C ALA A 118 -35.70 16.29 -8.62
N SER A 119 -36.13 16.70 -9.81
CA SER A 119 -37.36 17.48 -10.04
C SER A 119 -38.40 16.82 -10.94
N ALA A 120 -38.21 15.58 -11.39
CA ALA A 120 -39.20 14.89 -12.23
C ALA A 120 -39.87 13.78 -11.44
N THR A 121 -41.06 14.08 -11.00
CA THR A 121 -42.04 13.23 -10.34
C THR A 121 -42.53 12.05 -11.19
N THR A 122 -42.74 10.92 -10.47
CA THR A 122 -43.77 9.88 -10.70
C THR A 122 -43.76 9.11 -12.02
N ARG A 123 -43.53 7.86 -11.87
CA ARG A 123 -43.96 6.65 -12.56
C ARG A 123 -42.84 5.81 -13.18
N ARG A 124 -42.73 4.59 -12.65
CA ARG A 124 -41.98 3.41 -13.08
C ARG A 124 -40.44 3.50 -12.94
N PRO A 125 -39.78 2.44 -12.43
CA PRO A 125 -38.36 2.25 -12.61
C PRO A 125 -37.95 2.03 -14.08
N SER A 126 -38.83 2.24 -15.03
CA SER A 126 -38.65 2.08 -16.48
C SER A 126 -38.43 3.39 -17.26
N GLY A 127 -38.19 4.52 -16.58
CA GLY A 127 -38.06 5.82 -17.23
C GLY A 127 -36.74 6.48 -16.87
N LEU A 128 -35.64 6.03 -17.46
CA LEU A 128 -34.41 6.81 -17.55
C LEU A 128 -34.50 7.70 -18.80
N PRO A 129 -34.22 9.01 -18.71
CA PRO A 129 -34.34 9.90 -19.88
C PRO A 129 -33.28 9.58 -20.94
N ASP A 130 -33.70 9.67 -22.20
CA ASP A 130 -32.86 9.56 -23.41
C ASP A 130 -31.77 10.66 -23.39
N GLY A 131 -30.53 10.29 -23.17
CA GLY A 131 -29.42 11.25 -23.19
C GLY A 131 -28.10 10.71 -22.64
N GLY A 132 -27.66 9.58 -23.13
CA GLY A 132 -26.39 8.94 -22.74
C GLY A 132 -26.62 7.52 -22.24
N THR A 133 -26.07 6.55 -22.92
CA THR A 133 -26.19 5.11 -22.63
C THR A 133 -25.63 4.82 -21.23
N ARG A 134 -26.54 4.60 -20.28
CA ARG A 134 -26.19 4.17 -18.92
C ARG A 134 -26.43 2.67 -18.81
N ALA A 135 -25.41 1.93 -18.33
CA ALA A 135 -25.61 0.53 -17.99
C ALA A 135 -26.32 0.45 -16.63
N VAL A 136 -27.36 -0.38 -16.56
CA VAL A 136 -28.06 -0.72 -15.30
C VAL A 136 -27.99 -2.22 -15.14
N LEU A 137 -27.37 -2.65 -14.04
CA LEU A 137 -27.37 -4.04 -13.61
C LEU A 137 -28.27 -4.18 -12.40
N ARG A 138 -29.20 -5.14 -12.45
CA ARG A 138 -30.07 -5.50 -11.33
C ARG A 138 -29.68 -6.90 -10.86
N MET A 139 -29.27 -7.01 -9.62
CA MET A 139 -29.01 -8.27 -8.95
C MET A 139 -30.20 -8.62 -8.07
N ILE A 140 -31.09 -9.46 -8.58
CA ILE A 140 -32.34 -9.89 -7.91
C ILE A 140 -31.99 -11.13 -7.08
N TYR A 141 -32.47 -11.14 -5.84
CA TYR A 141 -32.30 -12.28 -4.92
C TYR A 141 -33.44 -13.29 -5.18
N ALA A 142 -33.21 -14.20 -6.15
CA ALA A 142 -34.24 -15.12 -6.64
C ALA A 142 -34.65 -16.13 -5.56
N GLY A 143 -35.95 -16.22 -5.26
CA GLY A 143 -36.45 -17.12 -4.22
C GLY A 143 -36.17 -16.68 -2.78
N ALA A 144 -35.64 -15.47 -2.59
CA ALA A 144 -35.33 -14.95 -1.26
C ALA A 144 -36.57 -14.53 -0.48
N ASN A 145 -36.42 -14.39 0.83
CA ASN A 145 -37.48 -13.88 1.73
C ASN A 145 -37.75 -12.38 1.45
N PRO A 146 -38.90 -12.00 0.89
CA PRO A 146 -39.20 -10.60 0.58
C PRO A 146 -39.35 -9.73 1.84
N ASN A 147 -39.47 -10.33 3.01
CA ASN A 147 -39.61 -9.68 4.32
C ASN A 147 -38.31 -9.71 5.13
N ALA A 148 -37.16 -10.01 4.50
CA ALA A 148 -35.87 -9.98 5.16
C ALA A 148 -35.62 -8.60 5.79
N ARG A 149 -35.12 -8.58 7.02
CA ARG A 149 -34.83 -7.31 7.71
C ARG A 149 -33.58 -6.69 7.13
N VAL A 150 -33.69 -5.52 6.50
CA VAL A 150 -32.58 -4.76 5.96
C VAL A 150 -32.13 -3.74 7.00
N ILE A 151 -30.92 -3.88 7.52
CA ILE A 151 -30.41 -3.16 8.69
C ILE A 151 -29.07 -2.51 8.34
N GLY A 152 -28.93 -1.20 8.64
CA GLY A 152 -27.62 -0.55 8.62
C GLY A 152 -26.77 -0.95 9.83
N LEU A 153 -25.53 -1.33 9.60
CA LEU A 153 -24.56 -1.67 10.63
C LEU A 153 -23.42 -0.63 10.61
N ASP A 154 -22.75 -0.47 11.74
CA ASP A 154 -21.60 0.43 11.89
C ASP A 154 -21.95 1.86 11.43
N GLN A 155 -22.86 2.48 12.18
CA GLN A 155 -23.29 3.85 11.85
C GLN A 155 -22.09 4.81 11.92
N SER A 156 -21.85 5.50 10.82
CA SER A 156 -20.82 6.52 10.73
C SER A 156 -21.20 7.77 11.53
N SER A 157 -20.25 8.54 12.01
CA SER A 157 -20.47 9.85 12.62
C SER A 157 -21.00 10.90 11.63
N GLY A 158 -20.81 10.68 10.31
CA GLY A 158 -21.29 11.54 9.23
C GLY A 158 -22.77 11.36 8.95
N HIS A 159 -23.42 12.44 8.49
CA HIS A 159 -24.82 12.45 8.06
C HIS A 159 -24.91 13.04 6.65
N ALA A 160 -25.83 12.51 5.86
CA ALA A 160 -26.13 13.08 4.54
C ALA A 160 -27.27 14.13 4.65
N HIS A 161 -27.18 15.17 3.80
CA HIS A 161 -28.15 16.26 3.75
C HIS A 161 -28.53 16.56 2.31
N TYR A 162 -29.83 16.59 2.03
CA TYR A 162 -30.40 16.91 0.73
C TYR A 162 -31.23 18.19 0.81
N PHE A 163 -30.75 19.25 0.18
CA PHE A 163 -31.41 20.53 0.07
C PHE A 163 -32.02 20.63 -1.34
N THR A 164 -33.27 20.22 -1.49
CA THR A 164 -33.95 20.17 -2.79
C THR A 164 -34.88 21.36 -2.95
N GLY A 165 -34.49 22.30 -3.85
CA GLY A 165 -35.24 23.54 -4.08
C GLY A 165 -35.15 24.53 -2.91
N ASN A 166 -36.01 25.57 -2.95
CA ASN A 166 -36.00 26.67 -1.96
C ASN A 166 -37.00 26.43 -0.81
N ASP A 167 -37.74 25.33 -0.82
CA ASP A 167 -38.73 24.99 0.22
C ASP A 167 -38.08 24.07 1.29
N PRO A 168 -37.83 24.56 2.53
CA PRO A 168 -37.25 23.76 3.61
C PRO A 168 -38.06 22.50 3.96
N ALA A 169 -39.38 22.47 3.70
CA ALA A 169 -40.23 21.28 3.94
C ALA A 169 -39.85 20.09 3.05
N ARG A 170 -39.14 20.36 1.93
CA ARG A 170 -38.61 19.34 1.01
C ARG A 170 -37.22 18.89 1.33
N TRP A 171 -36.55 19.53 2.28
CA TRP A 171 -35.23 19.18 2.67
C TRP A 171 -35.23 17.90 3.50
N ARG A 172 -34.21 17.06 3.26
CA ARG A 172 -33.96 15.84 4.04
C ARG A 172 -32.59 16.00 4.68
N THR A 173 -32.57 16.21 5.98
CA THR A 173 -31.35 16.46 6.75
C THR A 173 -31.14 15.38 7.81
N ASN A 174 -29.93 15.25 8.32
CA ASN A 174 -29.56 14.28 9.36
C ASN A 174 -29.84 12.82 8.98
N ILE A 175 -29.63 12.47 7.70
CA ILE A 175 -29.79 11.10 7.23
C ILE A 175 -28.58 10.32 7.72
N PRO A 176 -28.78 9.26 8.54
CA PRO A 176 -27.68 8.46 9.04
C PRO A 176 -27.03 7.68 7.90
N THR A 177 -25.69 7.55 7.98
CA THR A 177 -24.89 6.74 7.08
C THR A 177 -24.27 5.57 7.81
N TYR A 178 -24.07 4.46 7.12
CA TYR A 178 -23.63 3.19 7.66
C TYR A 178 -22.49 2.65 6.81
N ALA A 179 -21.53 1.95 7.42
CA ALA A 179 -20.45 1.29 6.70
C ALA A 179 -20.94 -0.01 6.02
N ARG A 180 -21.93 -0.68 6.64
CA ARG A 180 -22.46 -1.96 6.15
C ARG A 180 -23.99 -1.98 6.16
N VAL A 181 -24.58 -2.83 5.27
CA VAL A 181 -26.04 -3.11 5.25
C VAL A 181 -26.23 -4.62 5.25
N ARG A 182 -26.94 -5.14 6.26
CA ARG A 182 -27.25 -6.57 6.42
C ARG A 182 -28.68 -6.85 6.07
N TYR A 183 -28.90 -7.86 5.24
CA TYR A 183 -30.18 -8.54 5.01
C TYR A 183 -30.21 -9.77 5.90
N ALA A 184 -30.87 -9.68 7.04
CA ALA A 184 -30.96 -10.78 7.99
C ALA A 184 -32.02 -11.81 7.54
N GLY A 185 -31.59 -13.06 7.37
CA GLY A 185 -32.46 -14.15 6.92
C GLY A 185 -32.95 -13.96 5.48
N LEU A 186 -32.09 -13.52 4.58
CA LEU A 186 -32.42 -13.35 3.16
C LEU A 186 -32.84 -14.66 2.52
N TYR A 187 -32.11 -15.76 2.81
CA TYR A 187 -32.53 -17.13 2.57
C TYR A 187 -32.64 -17.87 3.91
N PRO A 188 -33.24 -19.05 4.00
CA PRO A 188 -33.32 -19.81 5.24
C PRO A 188 -31.92 -20.04 5.84
N GLY A 189 -31.63 -19.38 6.96
CA GLY A 189 -30.33 -19.44 7.63
C GLY A 189 -29.18 -18.76 6.89
N VAL A 190 -29.44 -17.86 5.94
CA VAL A 190 -28.42 -17.13 5.20
C VAL A 190 -28.68 -15.64 5.27
N ASP A 191 -27.67 -14.89 5.68
CA ASP A 191 -27.61 -13.44 5.63
C ASP A 191 -26.81 -12.96 4.42
N LEU A 192 -27.13 -11.75 3.91
CA LEU A 192 -26.35 -11.06 2.92
C LEU A 192 -25.89 -9.73 3.52
N ILE A 193 -24.60 -9.42 3.43
CA ILE A 193 -24.01 -8.20 3.97
C ILE A 193 -23.37 -7.44 2.83
N PHE A 194 -23.85 -6.21 2.55
CA PHE A 194 -23.17 -5.28 1.67
C PHE A 194 -22.26 -4.37 2.47
N TYR A 195 -21.08 -4.10 1.93
CA TYR A 195 -20.15 -3.14 2.49
C TYR A 195 -19.38 -2.41 1.38
N GLY A 196 -18.77 -1.29 1.75
CA GLY A 196 -17.95 -0.51 0.86
C GLY A 196 -16.49 -0.73 1.20
N ASN A 197 -15.73 -1.23 0.24
CA ASN A 197 -14.30 -1.23 0.30
C ASN A 197 -13.79 -0.17 -0.68
N GLN A 198 -13.32 0.97 -0.16
CA GLN A 198 -12.68 2.09 -0.87
C GLN A 198 -13.40 2.67 -2.11
N ARG A 199 -14.62 2.54 -2.39
CA ARG A 199 -15.43 2.90 -3.56
C ARG A 199 -15.93 1.71 -4.37
N LYS A 200 -15.55 0.47 -4.01
CA LYS A 200 -16.14 -0.74 -4.57
C LYS A 200 -17.27 -1.19 -3.68
N LEU A 201 -18.32 -1.71 -4.29
CA LEU A 201 -19.40 -2.39 -3.60
C LEU A 201 -19.02 -3.85 -3.50
N GLU A 202 -18.95 -4.36 -2.29
CA GLU A 202 -18.71 -5.78 -2.02
C GLU A 202 -19.88 -6.35 -1.24
N TYR A 203 -19.99 -7.69 -1.22
CA TYR A 203 -21.04 -8.36 -0.46
C TYR A 203 -20.65 -9.78 -0.08
N ASP A 204 -21.04 -10.19 1.12
CA ASP A 204 -20.81 -11.53 1.64
C ASP A 204 -22.13 -12.24 1.91
N PHE A 205 -22.15 -13.54 1.64
CA PHE A 205 -23.16 -14.41 2.19
C PHE A 205 -22.62 -15.11 3.44
N VAL A 206 -23.32 -14.95 4.56
CA VAL A 206 -23.04 -15.62 5.83
C VAL A 206 -24.07 -16.73 6.01
N VAL A 207 -23.63 -17.96 5.81
CA VAL A 207 -24.45 -19.17 5.95
C VAL A 207 -24.34 -19.67 7.39
N GLN A 208 -25.44 -19.68 8.10
CA GLN A 208 -25.50 -20.13 9.50
C GLN A 208 -25.33 -21.65 9.60
N PRO A 209 -24.92 -22.20 10.76
CA PRO A 209 -24.81 -23.61 10.97
C PRO A 209 -26.10 -24.36 10.56
N GLY A 210 -25.93 -25.42 9.77
CA GLY A 210 -27.04 -26.25 9.28
C GLY A 210 -27.85 -25.68 8.12
N ALA A 211 -27.56 -24.49 7.64
CA ALA A 211 -28.19 -23.89 6.47
C ALA A 211 -27.53 -24.39 5.16
N ASP A 212 -28.30 -24.36 4.06
CA ASP A 212 -27.85 -24.80 2.75
C ASP A 212 -27.38 -23.62 1.88
N PRO A 213 -26.07 -23.49 1.56
CA PRO A 213 -25.57 -22.46 0.65
C PRO A 213 -26.13 -22.59 -0.78
N GLY A 214 -26.58 -23.77 -1.19
CA GLY A 214 -27.24 -24.01 -2.48
C GLY A 214 -28.58 -23.30 -2.66
N ALA A 215 -29.19 -22.83 -1.55
CA ALA A 215 -30.40 -22.01 -1.56
C ALA A 215 -30.14 -20.62 -2.16
N ILE A 216 -28.91 -20.14 -2.15
CA ILE A 216 -28.55 -18.83 -2.71
C ILE A 216 -28.71 -18.86 -4.22
N SER A 217 -29.42 -17.88 -4.74
CA SER A 217 -29.68 -17.74 -6.17
C SER A 217 -29.80 -16.27 -6.56
N LEU A 218 -28.94 -15.82 -7.48
CA LEU A 218 -28.88 -14.45 -7.97
C LEU A 218 -29.29 -14.40 -9.43
N ASP A 219 -30.25 -13.52 -9.78
CA ASP A 219 -30.66 -13.24 -11.15
C ASP A 219 -30.12 -11.87 -11.58
N PHE A 220 -29.31 -11.84 -12.64
CA PHE A 220 -28.65 -10.63 -13.15
C PHE A 220 -29.38 -10.07 -14.37
N GLN A 221 -30.34 -9.20 -14.17
CA GLN A 221 -31.04 -8.49 -15.25
C GLN A 221 -30.20 -7.29 -15.73
N GLY A 222 -30.14 -7.14 -17.06
CA GLY A 222 -29.27 -6.16 -17.73
C GLY A 222 -28.03 -6.80 -18.35
N ALA A 223 -27.60 -7.95 -17.87
CA ALA A 223 -26.57 -8.75 -18.54
C ALA A 223 -27.19 -9.50 -19.77
N GLN A 224 -26.47 -9.53 -20.88
CA GLN A 224 -26.86 -10.25 -22.10
C GLN A 224 -26.48 -11.74 -22.02
N LYS A 225 -25.39 -12.06 -21.29
CA LYS A 225 -24.88 -13.42 -21.11
C LYS A 225 -24.13 -13.51 -19.78
N LEU A 226 -24.24 -14.66 -19.14
CA LEU A 226 -23.44 -15.07 -18.00
C LEU A 226 -22.48 -16.16 -18.42
N GLU A 227 -21.21 -16.06 -18.04
CA GLU A 227 -20.22 -17.05 -18.39
C GLU A 227 -19.21 -17.19 -17.23
N VAL A 228 -18.96 -18.41 -16.79
CA VAL A 228 -17.89 -18.69 -15.81
C VAL A 228 -16.66 -19.12 -16.59
N ASN A 229 -15.56 -18.36 -16.45
CA ASN A 229 -14.33 -18.64 -17.15
C ASN A 229 -13.60 -19.87 -16.55
N ARG A 230 -12.46 -20.26 -17.12
CA ARG A 230 -11.66 -21.40 -16.62
C ARG A 230 -11.07 -21.19 -15.22
N ARG A 231 -10.97 -19.93 -14.77
CA ARG A 231 -10.49 -19.57 -13.43
C ARG A 231 -11.59 -19.63 -12.37
N GLY A 232 -12.86 -19.73 -12.80
CA GLY A 232 -14.03 -19.75 -11.92
C GLY A 232 -14.67 -18.39 -11.73
N ASP A 233 -14.20 -17.31 -12.42
CA ASP A 233 -14.79 -15.98 -12.36
C ASP A 233 -16.02 -15.91 -13.23
N LEU A 234 -17.02 -15.14 -12.77
CA LEU A 234 -18.27 -14.92 -13.49
C LEU A 234 -18.19 -13.62 -14.31
N ALA A 235 -18.30 -13.72 -15.63
CA ALA A 235 -18.43 -12.62 -16.54
C ALA A 235 -19.91 -12.29 -16.76
N LEU A 236 -20.33 -11.06 -16.47
CA LEU A 236 -21.64 -10.50 -16.78
C LEU A 236 -21.46 -9.65 -18.06
N GLN A 237 -21.79 -10.19 -19.20
CA GLN A 237 -21.68 -9.48 -20.47
C GLN A 237 -22.81 -8.45 -20.57
N MET A 238 -22.48 -7.18 -20.45
CA MET A 238 -23.39 -6.05 -20.65
C MET A 238 -23.31 -5.56 -22.09
N ARG A 239 -24.23 -4.70 -22.49
CA ARG A 239 -24.19 -4.06 -23.81
C ARG A 239 -22.97 -3.15 -23.99
N GLU A 240 -22.52 -2.54 -22.88
CA GLU A 240 -21.45 -1.53 -22.83
C GLU A 240 -20.10 -2.09 -22.36
N GLY A 241 -19.99 -3.40 -22.11
CA GLY A 241 -18.76 -4.03 -21.59
C GLY A 241 -19.04 -5.25 -20.73
N VAL A 242 -18.03 -5.73 -20.00
CA VAL A 242 -18.14 -6.90 -19.14
C VAL A 242 -17.96 -6.46 -17.69
N ILE A 243 -18.87 -6.91 -16.81
CA ILE A 243 -18.70 -6.80 -15.35
C ILE A 243 -18.22 -8.16 -14.84
N TRP A 244 -17.11 -8.18 -14.14
CA TRP A 244 -16.54 -9.40 -13.57
C TRP A 244 -16.91 -9.53 -12.10
N HIS A 245 -17.38 -10.72 -11.73
CA HIS A 245 -17.39 -11.19 -10.34
C HIS A 245 -16.34 -12.27 -10.23
N LEU A 246 -15.38 -12.07 -9.36
CA LEU A 246 -14.30 -13.03 -9.16
C LEU A 246 -14.85 -14.33 -8.55
N LYS A 247 -14.12 -15.42 -8.72
CA LYS A 247 -14.41 -16.70 -8.07
C LYS A 247 -14.64 -16.46 -6.57
N PRO A 248 -15.74 -16.96 -5.98
CA PRO A 248 -15.99 -16.73 -4.56
C PRO A 248 -14.94 -17.42 -3.70
N VAL A 249 -14.38 -16.70 -2.75
CA VAL A 249 -13.59 -17.25 -1.64
C VAL A 249 -14.58 -17.73 -0.58
N VAL A 250 -14.57 -19.00 -0.29
CA VAL A 250 -15.46 -19.64 0.68
C VAL A 250 -14.64 -20.11 1.87
N TYR A 251 -15.02 -19.75 3.09
CA TYR A 251 -14.24 -20.12 4.27
C TYR A 251 -15.07 -20.32 5.53
N GLN A 252 -14.48 -20.98 6.51
CA GLN A 252 -14.98 -21.12 7.88
C GLN A 252 -13.90 -20.70 8.87
N ASP A 253 -14.30 -20.05 9.96
CA ASP A 253 -13.42 -19.83 11.10
C ASP A 253 -13.40 -21.09 11.97
N VAL A 254 -12.23 -21.69 12.10
CA VAL A 254 -11.99 -22.87 12.91
C VAL A 254 -10.93 -22.54 13.95
N ASP A 255 -11.38 -22.40 15.22
CA ASP A 255 -10.50 -22.13 16.37
C ASP A 255 -9.62 -20.87 16.23
N GLY A 256 -10.18 -19.83 15.57
CA GLY A 256 -9.51 -18.55 15.31
C GLY A 256 -8.67 -18.53 14.03
N ALA A 257 -8.63 -19.61 13.29
CA ALA A 257 -7.97 -19.68 11.99
C ALA A 257 -9.02 -19.79 10.86
N ARG A 258 -8.81 -19.02 9.79
CA ARG A 258 -9.63 -19.08 8.58
C ARG A 258 -9.25 -20.33 7.78
N ARG A 259 -10.22 -21.22 7.55
CA ARG A 259 -10.05 -22.41 6.72
C ARG A 259 -10.81 -22.24 5.42
N GLU A 260 -10.11 -22.15 4.31
CA GLU A 260 -10.71 -22.03 2.98
C GLU A 260 -11.37 -23.36 2.57
N ILE A 261 -12.50 -23.24 1.88
CA ILE A 261 -13.31 -24.33 1.35
C ILE A 261 -13.52 -24.09 -0.13
N ALA A 262 -13.23 -25.08 -0.96
CA ALA A 262 -13.40 -24.91 -2.40
C ALA A 262 -14.86 -24.60 -2.74
N GLY A 263 -15.08 -23.44 -3.36
CA GLY A 263 -16.37 -22.92 -3.82
C GLY A 263 -16.29 -22.45 -5.27
N ARG A 264 -17.44 -22.41 -5.95
CA ARG A 264 -17.55 -21.92 -7.32
C ARG A 264 -18.95 -21.39 -7.64
N PHE A 265 -19.01 -20.51 -8.63
CA PHE A 265 -20.28 -20.15 -9.26
C PHE A 265 -20.82 -21.29 -10.10
N VAL A 266 -22.15 -21.43 -10.10
CA VAL A 266 -22.89 -22.36 -10.96
C VAL A 266 -23.92 -21.57 -11.74
N VAL A 267 -23.82 -21.56 -13.07
CA VAL A 267 -24.80 -20.94 -13.93
C VAL A 267 -26.05 -21.84 -13.97
N LYS A 268 -27.15 -21.35 -13.42
CA LYS A 268 -28.45 -22.06 -13.34
C LYS A 268 -29.33 -21.81 -14.57
N SER A 269 -29.21 -20.61 -15.17
CA SER A 269 -29.92 -20.23 -16.39
C SER A 269 -29.19 -19.11 -17.14
N ALA A 270 -29.76 -18.55 -18.20
CA ALA A 270 -29.15 -17.47 -18.98
C ALA A 270 -28.80 -16.21 -18.15
N HIS A 271 -29.54 -15.97 -17.05
CA HIS A 271 -29.37 -14.80 -16.19
C HIS A 271 -29.20 -15.17 -14.71
N GLN A 272 -29.20 -16.45 -14.38
CA GLN A 272 -29.22 -16.89 -12.98
C GLN A 272 -28.00 -17.71 -12.61
N ILE A 273 -27.42 -17.37 -11.46
CA ILE A 273 -26.32 -18.13 -10.85
C ILE A 273 -26.69 -18.63 -9.46
N GLY A 274 -25.98 -19.62 -9.01
CA GLY A 274 -25.91 -20.08 -7.62
C GLY A 274 -24.49 -20.40 -7.25
N PHE A 275 -24.32 -21.00 -6.08
CA PHE A 275 -23.03 -21.39 -5.54
C PHE A 275 -23.00 -22.90 -5.33
N GLN A 276 -21.86 -23.49 -5.57
CA GLN A 276 -21.53 -24.86 -5.17
C GLN A 276 -20.34 -24.80 -4.24
N VAL A 277 -20.47 -25.40 -3.07
CA VAL A 277 -19.44 -25.45 -2.03
C VAL A 277 -19.09 -26.92 -1.79
N ASN A 278 -17.81 -27.22 -1.64
CA ASN A 278 -17.34 -28.56 -1.28
C ASN A 278 -17.66 -28.89 0.19
N SER A 279 -17.28 -30.07 0.66
CA SER A 279 -17.52 -30.51 2.03
C SER A 279 -16.94 -29.55 3.07
N TYR A 280 -17.75 -29.13 4.02
CA TYR A 280 -17.38 -28.20 5.08
C TYR A 280 -18.04 -28.64 6.41
N ASP A 281 -17.66 -28.06 7.52
CA ASP A 281 -18.26 -28.34 8.83
C ASP A 281 -19.62 -27.61 8.95
N THR A 282 -20.71 -28.36 8.82
CA THR A 282 -22.06 -27.81 8.88
C THR A 282 -22.48 -27.29 10.28
N HIS A 283 -21.65 -27.48 11.31
CA HIS A 283 -21.88 -26.97 12.66
C HIS A 283 -21.28 -25.58 12.88
N ARG A 284 -20.56 -25.04 11.88
CA ARG A 284 -19.92 -23.72 11.92
C ARG A 284 -20.47 -22.81 10.83
N PRO A 285 -20.48 -21.48 11.03
CA PRO A 285 -20.81 -20.55 9.96
C PRO A 285 -19.87 -20.69 8.76
N LEU A 286 -20.40 -20.46 7.57
CA LEU A 286 -19.66 -20.41 6.32
C LEU A 286 -19.76 -19.01 5.74
N VAL A 287 -18.65 -18.40 5.31
CA VAL A 287 -18.62 -17.12 4.64
C VAL A 287 -18.19 -17.30 3.18
N MET A 288 -18.82 -16.58 2.28
CA MET A 288 -18.49 -16.56 0.86
C MET A 288 -18.23 -15.12 0.44
N ASP A 289 -16.95 -14.82 0.20
CA ASP A 289 -16.39 -13.49 -0.10
C ASP A 289 -15.76 -13.50 -1.50
N PRO A 290 -15.96 -12.50 -2.36
CA PRO A 290 -15.24 -12.34 -3.61
C PRO A 290 -14.22 -11.19 -3.52
N ALA A 291 -12.92 -11.45 -3.39
CA ALA A 291 -11.90 -10.39 -3.28
C ALA A 291 -10.67 -10.57 -4.19
N LEU A 292 -10.45 -9.61 -5.05
CA LEU A 292 -9.18 -8.99 -5.44
C LEU A 292 -9.45 -7.53 -5.79
N THR A 293 -8.67 -6.59 -5.23
CA THR A 293 -9.11 -5.21 -5.26
C THR A 293 -8.53 -4.38 -6.40
N TYR A 294 -7.26 -4.54 -6.77
CA TYR A 294 -6.64 -3.79 -7.86
C TYR A 294 -5.36 -4.46 -8.33
N SER A 295 -5.19 -4.59 -9.65
CA SER A 295 -3.91 -4.96 -10.26
C SER A 295 -3.87 -4.44 -11.71
N THR A 296 -2.74 -3.86 -12.10
CA THR A 296 -2.54 -3.22 -13.41
C THR A 296 -1.10 -3.37 -13.87
N TYR A 297 -0.89 -3.39 -15.18
CA TYR A 297 0.40 -3.02 -15.74
C TYR A 297 0.58 -1.51 -15.65
N LEU A 298 1.83 -1.05 -15.58
CA LEU A 298 2.21 0.35 -15.57
C LEU A 298 3.42 0.52 -16.48
N GLY A 299 3.25 1.15 -17.64
CA GLY A 299 4.33 1.27 -18.59
C GLY A 299 3.92 1.88 -19.91
N GLY A 300 4.80 1.79 -20.87
CA GLY A 300 4.60 2.23 -22.26
C GLY A 300 5.14 1.21 -23.27
N SER A 301 5.86 1.68 -24.29
CA SER A 301 6.32 0.82 -25.39
C SER A 301 7.72 0.24 -25.20
N GLY A 302 8.45 0.63 -24.17
CA GLY A 302 9.79 0.15 -23.84
C GLY A 302 9.80 -0.71 -22.57
N ASP A 303 10.98 -0.97 -22.03
CA ASP A 303 11.14 -1.64 -20.76
C ASP A 303 10.73 -0.72 -19.61
N ASP A 304 9.89 -1.23 -18.72
CA ASP A 304 9.38 -0.51 -17.56
C ASP A 304 9.49 -1.37 -16.30
N GLY A 305 10.06 -0.84 -15.22
CA GLY A 305 10.19 -1.53 -13.95
C GLY A 305 9.80 -0.64 -12.79
N ALA A 306 9.02 -1.16 -11.84
CA ALA A 306 8.70 -0.48 -10.59
C ALA A 306 9.50 -1.10 -9.44
N TYR A 307 10.26 -0.28 -8.73
CA TYR A 307 11.21 -0.73 -7.71
C TYR A 307 10.87 -0.26 -6.30
N GLY A 308 10.07 0.79 -6.16
CA GLY A 308 9.69 1.35 -4.88
C GLY A 308 8.20 1.66 -4.79
N ILE A 309 7.62 1.43 -3.60
CA ILE A 309 6.24 1.81 -3.27
C ILE A 309 6.16 2.33 -1.85
N ALA A 310 5.34 3.37 -1.65
CA ALA A 310 4.96 3.89 -0.35
C ALA A 310 3.46 4.18 -0.32
N VAL A 311 2.86 4.18 0.88
CA VAL A 311 1.43 4.47 1.06
C VAL A 311 1.27 5.57 2.11
N ASP A 312 0.41 6.57 1.85
CA ASP A 312 0.09 7.62 2.82
C ASP A 312 -1.07 7.23 3.74
N GLY A 313 -1.26 7.97 4.83
CA GLY A 313 -2.33 7.73 5.79
C GLY A 313 -3.76 7.84 5.23
N SER A 314 -3.92 8.27 3.97
CA SER A 314 -5.18 8.33 3.25
C SER A 314 -5.36 7.13 2.31
N GLY A 315 -4.37 6.23 2.24
CA GLY A 315 -4.33 5.07 1.35
C GLY A 315 -3.99 5.40 -0.10
N ASN A 316 -3.49 6.63 -0.41
CA ASN A 316 -2.87 6.87 -1.70
C ASN A 316 -1.53 6.16 -1.73
N PHE A 317 -1.19 5.58 -2.86
CA PHE A 317 0.09 4.90 -3.03
C PHE A 317 0.95 5.56 -4.10
N TYR A 318 2.24 5.57 -3.84
CA TYR A 318 3.25 6.24 -4.63
C TYR A 318 4.24 5.21 -5.14
N VAL A 319 4.55 5.25 -6.41
CA VAL A 319 5.40 4.26 -7.09
C VAL A 319 6.55 4.98 -7.78
N THR A 320 7.74 4.41 -7.69
CA THR A 320 8.90 4.84 -8.47
C THR A 320 9.58 3.64 -9.12
N GLY A 321 10.30 3.92 -10.17
CA GLY A 321 11.04 2.93 -10.94
C GLY A 321 11.82 3.56 -12.07
N GLY A 322 12.09 2.77 -13.11
CA GLY A 322 12.73 3.23 -14.32
C GLY A 322 11.90 2.86 -15.56
N THR A 323 11.98 3.68 -16.59
CA THR A 323 11.26 3.51 -17.86
C THR A 323 12.12 3.85 -19.07
N ALA A 324 12.14 2.96 -20.06
CA ALA A 324 12.64 3.23 -21.41
C ALA A 324 11.53 3.67 -22.37
N SER A 325 10.32 3.88 -21.85
CA SER A 325 9.15 4.19 -22.65
C SER A 325 9.00 5.69 -22.89
N PRO A 326 9.16 6.23 -24.10
CA PRO A 326 8.92 7.64 -24.36
C PRO A 326 7.43 8.03 -24.26
N ASN A 327 6.55 7.05 -24.20
CA ASN A 327 5.10 7.18 -24.03
C ASN A 327 4.61 6.63 -22.67
N PHE A 328 5.47 6.61 -21.64
CA PHE A 328 5.05 6.29 -20.29
C PHE A 328 3.90 7.22 -19.86
N PRO A 329 2.86 6.74 -19.18
CA PRO A 329 1.69 7.56 -18.85
C PRO A 329 2.07 8.69 -17.89
N THR A 330 2.07 9.94 -18.39
CA THR A 330 2.28 11.15 -17.60
C THR A 330 0.98 11.93 -17.44
N SER A 331 0.89 12.71 -16.37
CA SER A 331 -0.27 13.57 -16.13
C SER A 331 -0.06 14.99 -16.65
N ALA A 332 -1.14 15.66 -17.04
CA ALA A 332 -1.08 17.07 -17.40
C ALA A 332 -0.65 17.92 -16.19
N GLY A 333 0.39 18.74 -16.36
CA GLY A 333 0.95 19.57 -15.28
C GLY A 333 1.95 18.85 -14.37
N ALA A 334 2.42 17.66 -14.75
CA ALA A 334 3.56 17.00 -14.12
C ALA A 334 4.85 17.82 -14.29
N ASP A 335 5.80 17.65 -13.39
CA ASP A 335 7.10 18.33 -13.43
C ASP A 335 7.84 18.09 -14.74
N GLN A 336 7.90 16.82 -15.19
CA GLN A 336 8.52 16.41 -16.45
C GLN A 336 7.57 15.49 -17.23
N THR A 337 7.00 15.97 -18.33
CA THR A 337 5.97 15.25 -19.11
C THR A 337 6.53 14.45 -20.27
N ALA A 338 7.82 14.57 -20.58
CA ALA A 338 8.50 13.86 -21.64
C ALA A 338 9.80 13.24 -21.13
N SER A 339 10.16 12.06 -21.65
CA SER A 339 11.46 11.44 -21.43
C SER A 339 12.57 12.34 -21.94
N SER A 340 13.67 12.38 -21.21
CA SER A 340 14.87 13.16 -21.54
C SER A 340 16.05 12.30 -21.93
N GLY A 341 16.10 11.03 -21.48
CA GLY A 341 17.17 10.09 -21.70
C GLY A 341 16.75 8.83 -22.45
N ALA A 342 17.63 7.85 -22.45
CA ALA A 342 17.33 6.51 -22.94
C ALA A 342 16.53 5.69 -21.89
N TYR A 343 16.68 6.04 -20.62
CA TYR A 343 16.03 5.42 -19.48
C TYR A 343 15.87 6.50 -18.40
N ASP A 344 14.67 6.78 -17.98
CA ASP A 344 14.39 7.80 -16.98
C ASP A 344 13.71 7.19 -15.75
N ALA A 345 14.00 7.72 -14.57
CA ALA A 345 13.18 7.44 -13.41
C ALA A 345 11.76 7.99 -13.63
N PHE A 346 10.79 7.41 -12.94
CA PHE A 346 9.42 7.95 -12.91
C PHE A 346 8.90 8.00 -11.47
N VAL A 347 7.92 8.87 -11.24
CA VAL A 347 7.16 8.94 -10.00
C VAL A 347 5.68 9.00 -10.33
N ALA A 348 4.91 8.04 -9.83
CA ALA A 348 3.47 7.97 -10.04
C ALA A 348 2.72 7.85 -8.72
N LYS A 349 1.64 8.63 -8.56
CA LYS A 349 0.73 8.59 -7.42
C LYS A 349 -0.62 8.10 -7.87
N PHE A 350 -1.17 7.17 -7.12
CA PHE A 350 -2.51 6.63 -7.31
C PHE A 350 -3.38 6.94 -6.08
N ASP A 351 -4.67 7.14 -6.32
CA ASP A 351 -5.64 7.20 -5.22
C ASP A 351 -5.92 5.79 -4.66
N PRO A 352 -6.60 5.66 -3.50
CA PRO A 352 -6.89 4.36 -2.91
C PRO A 352 -7.68 3.39 -3.81
N SER A 353 -8.32 3.90 -4.87
CA SER A 353 -9.07 3.10 -5.84
C SER A 353 -8.20 2.58 -7.00
N GLY A 354 -6.93 3.01 -7.08
CA GLY A 354 -6.02 2.70 -8.17
C GLY A 354 -6.15 3.65 -9.38
N SER A 355 -6.82 4.81 -9.21
CA SER A 355 -6.83 5.82 -10.26
C SER A 355 -5.55 6.65 -10.21
N LEU A 356 -4.92 6.88 -11.35
CA LEU A 356 -3.72 7.71 -11.46
C LEU A 356 -4.05 9.16 -11.08
N VAL A 357 -3.36 9.69 -10.06
CA VAL A 357 -3.49 11.08 -9.60
C VAL A 357 -2.51 11.98 -10.32
N TYR A 358 -1.25 11.59 -10.31
CA TYR A 358 -0.21 12.19 -11.13
C TYR A 358 0.85 11.16 -11.51
N SER A 359 1.57 11.43 -12.60
CA SER A 359 2.75 10.69 -13.01
C SER A 359 3.67 11.60 -13.78
N THR A 360 4.97 11.53 -13.48
CA THR A 360 6.03 12.35 -14.05
C THR A 360 7.27 11.50 -14.31
N TYR A 361 8.02 11.83 -15.35
CA TYR A 361 9.42 11.41 -15.44
C TYR A 361 10.27 12.18 -14.41
N LEU A 362 11.43 11.68 -14.11
CA LEU A 362 12.47 12.34 -13.32
C LEU A 362 13.84 11.91 -13.84
N GLY A 363 14.40 12.67 -14.75
CA GLY A 363 15.68 12.28 -15.35
C GLY A 363 16.32 13.35 -16.21
N GLY A 364 17.57 13.08 -16.60
CA GLY A 364 18.36 13.88 -17.49
C GLY A 364 18.59 13.19 -18.84
N SER A 365 19.77 13.38 -19.45
CA SER A 365 20.00 12.99 -20.83
C SER A 365 20.54 11.57 -21.04
N ILE A 366 20.80 10.80 -19.99
CA ILE A 366 21.42 9.46 -20.13
C ILE A 366 20.48 8.41 -19.50
N ALA A 367 20.87 7.85 -18.35
CA ALA A 367 20.06 6.85 -17.66
C ALA A 367 19.88 7.26 -16.19
N ASP A 368 18.65 7.19 -15.76
CA ASP A 368 18.21 7.62 -14.44
C ASP A 368 17.21 6.60 -13.90
N GLU A 369 17.40 6.08 -12.71
CA GLU A 369 16.53 5.08 -12.10
C GLU A 369 16.15 5.47 -10.68
N GLY A 370 14.85 5.38 -10.36
CA GLY A 370 14.34 5.54 -9.00
C GLY A 370 14.19 4.19 -8.31
N TYR A 371 14.96 3.93 -7.26
CA TYR A 371 14.91 2.62 -6.59
C TYR A 371 13.95 2.57 -5.42
N ARG A 372 13.86 3.63 -4.62
CA ARG A 372 12.97 3.65 -3.46
C ARG A 372 12.27 4.99 -3.32
N ILE A 373 11.08 4.92 -2.72
CA ILE A 373 10.23 6.08 -2.49
C ILE A 373 9.69 6.03 -1.06
N ALA A 374 9.64 7.18 -0.42
CA ALA A 374 8.97 7.41 0.86
C ALA A 374 7.99 8.57 0.73
N VAL A 375 7.04 8.68 1.65
CA VAL A 375 6.03 9.75 1.65
C VAL A 375 5.89 10.33 3.04
N ASP A 376 5.82 11.66 3.14
CA ASP A 376 5.55 12.33 4.42
C ASP A 376 4.05 12.50 4.68
N GLY A 377 3.70 12.91 5.91
CA GLY A 377 2.31 13.15 6.32
C GLY A 377 1.59 14.24 5.54
N SER A 378 2.31 15.04 4.74
CA SER A 378 1.76 16.07 3.85
C SER A 378 1.52 15.55 2.44
N GLY A 379 1.99 14.34 2.12
CA GLY A 379 1.88 13.73 0.80
C GLY A 379 2.99 14.13 -0.17
N ASN A 380 4.11 14.70 0.31
CA ASN A 380 5.29 14.87 -0.53
C ASN A 380 5.96 13.51 -0.74
N ALA A 381 6.40 13.24 -1.98
CA ALA A 381 7.12 12.03 -2.34
C ALA A 381 8.64 12.27 -2.33
N TYR A 382 9.36 11.40 -1.65
CA TYR A 382 10.82 11.42 -1.56
C TYR A 382 11.37 10.22 -2.30
N VAL A 383 12.25 10.45 -3.26
CA VAL A 383 12.78 9.42 -4.16
C VAL A 383 14.29 9.42 -4.09
N THR A 384 14.88 8.25 -4.07
CA THR A 384 16.31 8.03 -4.28
C THR A 384 16.55 6.99 -5.36
N GLY A 385 17.72 7.03 -5.94
CA GLY A 385 18.12 6.12 -7.00
C GLY A 385 19.52 6.44 -7.50
N ALA A 386 19.75 6.19 -8.78
CA ALA A 386 21.03 6.43 -9.44
C ALA A 386 20.84 7.22 -10.73
N THR A 387 21.80 8.09 -11.05
CA THR A 387 21.82 8.88 -12.28
C THR A 387 23.22 8.86 -12.92
N LEU A 388 23.23 8.62 -14.23
CA LEU A 388 24.40 8.84 -15.10
C LEU A 388 24.36 10.23 -15.74
N SER A 389 23.26 10.96 -15.58
CA SER A 389 23.00 12.22 -16.25
C SER A 389 23.68 13.38 -15.53
N THR A 390 24.64 14.01 -16.17
CA THR A 390 25.28 15.24 -15.64
C THR A 390 24.36 16.45 -15.62
N ASN A 391 23.19 16.34 -16.24
CA ASN A 391 22.10 17.32 -16.27
C ASN A 391 20.82 16.81 -15.60
N PHE A 392 20.93 15.88 -14.65
CA PHE A 392 19.79 15.48 -13.80
C PHE A 392 19.17 16.70 -13.16
N PRO A 393 17.83 16.82 -13.10
CA PRO A 393 17.16 18.03 -12.62
C PRO A 393 17.47 18.25 -11.14
N THR A 394 18.22 19.33 -10.85
CA THR A 394 18.50 19.83 -9.50
C THR A 394 17.81 21.16 -9.25
N THR A 395 17.49 21.45 -7.98
CA THR A 395 16.82 22.70 -7.60
C THR A 395 17.82 23.74 -7.12
N PRO A 396 17.48 25.05 -7.20
CA PRO A 396 18.28 26.09 -6.57
C PRO A 396 18.45 25.84 -5.07
N GLY A 397 19.68 25.85 -4.58
CA GLY A 397 20.00 25.57 -3.18
C GLY A 397 20.16 24.07 -2.85
N ALA A 398 20.18 23.19 -3.85
CA ALA A 398 20.53 21.78 -3.67
C ALA A 398 21.86 21.62 -2.94
N TYR A 399 21.97 20.61 -2.08
CA TYR A 399 23.21 20.29 -1.40
C TYR A 399 24.37 20.09 -2.41
N GLN A 400 24.12 19.33 -3.47
CA GLN A 400 25.07 19.09 -4.56
C GLN A 400 24.35 19.31 -5.91
N ALA A 401 24.61 20.47 -6.53
CA ALA A 401 23.92 20.87 -7.75
C ALA A 401 24.52 20.30 -9.04
N ALA A 402 25.68 19.66 -8.97
CA ALA A 402 26.36 19.08 -10.12
C ALA A 402 26.81 17.64 -9.78
N SER A 403 26.87 16.79 -10.83
CA SER A 403 27.38 15.43 -10.72
C SER A 403 28.81 15.45 -10.16
N GLY A 404 29.12 14.46 -9.31
CA GLY A 404 30.46 14.25 -8.72
C GLY A 404 31.37 13.45 -9.60
N GLY A 405 30.85 12.58 -10.46
CA GLY A 405 31.69 11.69 -11.27
C GLY A 405 30.87 10.66 -12.05
N GLY A 406 31.16 9.39 -11.90
CA GLY A 406 30.56 8.27 -12.61
C GLY A 406 29.01 8.21 -12.47
N ILE A 407 28.50 7.21 -11.80
CA ILE A 407 27.10 7.14 -11.40
C ILE A 407 26.98 7.88 -10.06
N ASP A 408 26.03 8.80 -9.95
CA ASP A 408 25.74 9.46 -8.68
C ASP A 408 24.38 8.99 -8.12
N ALA A 409 24.30 8.77 -6.83
CA ALA A 409 23.03 8.72 -6.14
C ALA A 409 22.34 10.10 -6.20
N PHE A 410 21.04 10.13 -6.07
CA PHE A 410 20.27 11.36 -5.93
C PHE A 410 19.24 11.27 -4.82
N ALA A 411 18.79 12.43 -4.34
CA ALA A 411 17.63 12.55 -3.46
C ALA A 411 16.73 13.67 -3.98
N ALA A 412 15.48 13.34 -4.29
CA ALA A 412 14.50 14.28 -4.81
C ALA A 412 13.21 14.24 -3.98
N LYS A 413 12.63 15.41 -3.74
CA LYS A 413 11.33 15.59 -3.08
C LYS A 413 10.38 16.28 -4.02
N LEU A 414 9.26 15.62 -4.35
CA LEU A 414 8.18 16.19 -5.14
C LEU A 414 7.07 16.70 -4.22
N ASP A 415 6.40 17.75 -4.64
CA ASP A 415 5.23 18.27 -3.96
C ASP A 415 4.03 17.29 -4.03
N PRO A 416 2.98 17.43 -3.20
CA PRO A 416 1.86 16.49 -3.18
C PRO A 416 1.08 16.39 -4.49
N SER A 417 1.25 17.35 -5.41
CA SER A 417 0.61 17.37 -6.72
C SER A 417 1.45 16.75 -7.83
N GLY A 418 2.74 16.52 -7.59
CA GLY A 418 3.71 16.02 -8.58
C GLY A 418 4.05 17.04 -9.67
N ALA A 419 3.73 18.32 -9.44
CA ALA A 419 3.93 19.38 -10.42
C ALA A 419 5.27 20.12 -10.27
N SER A 420 5.98 19.89 -9.17
CA SER A 420 7.28 20.53 -8.93
C SER A 420 8.16 19.76 -7.97
N LEU A 421 9.46 19.88 -8.20
CA LEU A 421 10.49 19.47 -7.26
C LEU A 421 10.57 20.51 -6.13
N VAL A 422 10.33 20.07 -4.90
CA VAL A 422 10.57 20.87 -3.69
C VAL A 422 12.07 21.02 -3.48
N TYR A 423 12.81 19.92 -3.61
CA TYR A 423 14.25 19.89 -3.77
C TYR A 423 14.67 18.67 -4.59
N SER A 424 15.82 18.77 -5.22
CA SER A 424 16.49 17.66 -5.89
C SER A 424 17.99 17.91 -5.91
N THR A 425 18.77 16.91 -5.53
CA THR A 425 20.22 17.00 -5.34
C THR A 425 20.89 15.72 -5.75
N TYR A 426 22.08 15.83 -6.33
CA TYR A 426 23.00 14.69 -6.37
C TYR A 426 23.50 14.37 -4.97
N LEU A 427 24.00 13.16 -4.80
CA LEU A 427 24.66 12.68 -3.59
C LEU A 427 25.74 11.69 -3.98
N GLY A 428 26.93 12.17 -4.32
CA GLY A 428 28.00 11.31 -4.81
C GLY A 428 29.37 11.97 -4.84
N GLY A 429 30.38 11.17 -5.17
CA GLY A 429 31.74 11.59 -5.34
C GLY A 429 32.26 11.33 -6.75
N THR A 430 33.50 10.91 -6.91
CA THR A 430 34.14 10.72 -8.23
C THR A 430 33.98 9.31 -8.78
N GLY A 431 33.56 8.35 -7.99
CA GLY A 431 33.29 6.98 -8.39
C GLY A 431 31.81 6.76 -8.68
N ASP A 432 31.34 5.52 -8.53
CA ASP A 432 29.95 5.15 -8.68
C ASP A 432 29.27 5.12 -7.31
N ASP A 433 28.13 5.80 -7.22
CA ASP A 433 27.34 6.00 -6.01
C ASP A 433 25.88 5.64 -6.28
N TRP A 434 25.31 4.72 -5.52
CA TRP A 434 23.97 4.17 -5.75
C TRP A 434 23.07 4.37 -4.53
N GLY A 435 21.96 5.11 -4.65
CA GLY A 435 20.97 5.30 -3.59
C GLY A 435 19.95 4.18 -3.61
N GLN A 436 20.09 3.20 -2.71
CA GLN A 436 19.24 1.98 -2.69
C GLN A 436 18.04 2.07 -1.74
N GLY A 437 18.09 2.94 -0.75
CA GLY A 437 17.02 3.07 0.24
C GLY A 437 16.80 4.52 0.66
N ILE A 438 15.53 4.88 0.87
CA ILE A 438 15.14 6.19 1.43
C ILE A 438 14.02 6.02 2.45
N ALA A 439 14.14 6.74 3.56
CA ALA A 439 13.10 6.89 4.56
C ALA A 439 12.96 8.37 4.94
N VAL A 440 11.84 8.76 5.52
CA VAL A 440 11.56 10.15 5.93
C VAL A 440 11.02 10.16 7.36
N ASP A 441 11.54 11.06 8.19
CA ASP A 441 11.06 11.27 9.55
C ASP A 441 9.88 12.26 9.61
N GLY A 442 9.25 12.36 10.77
CA GLY A 442 8.11 13.27 10.99
C GLY A 442 8.45 14.76 10.83
N SER A 443 9.73 15.13 10.77
CA SER A 443 10.21 16.50 10.49
C SER A 443 10.38 16.78 9.00
N GLY A 444 10.35 15.74 8.15
CA GLY A 444 10.61 15.82 6.72
C GLY A 444 12.10 15.70 6.34
N SER A 445 12.97 15.27 7.28
CA SER A 445 14.36 14.92 6.94
C SER A 445 14.39 13.60 6.18
N ALA A 446 15.15 13.53 5.09
CA ALA A 446 15.33 12.32 4.29
C ALA A 446 16.59 11.56 4.73
N TYR A 447 16.46 10.28 4.92
CA TYR A 447 17.52 9.34 5.24
C TYR A 447 17.76 8.46 4.02
N VAL A 448 18.97 8.48 3.48
CA VAL A 448 19.35 7.75 2.27
C VAL A 448 20.47 6.77 2.60
N THR A 449 20.35 5.56 2.11
CA THR A 449 21.43 4.56 2.16
C THR A 449 21.67 3.96 0.78
N GLY A 450 22.81 3.38 0.62
CA GLY A 450 23.22 2.68 -0.58
C GLY A 450 24.68 2.28 -0.48
N TYR A 451 25.37 2.24 -1.61
CA TYR A 451 26.79 1.94 -1.64
C TYR A 451 27.54 2.91 -2.55
N THR A 452 28.82 3.09 -2.25
CA THR A 452 29.70 4.03 -2.93
C THR A 452 31.09 3.42 -3.17
N SER A 453 31.59 3.60 -4.38
CA SER A 453 33.00 3.38 -4.69
C SER A 453 33.86 4.67 -4.55
N SER A 454 33.20 5.78 -4.24
CA SER A 454 33.81 7.09 -4.13
C SER A 454 34.56 7.25 -2.81
N ARG A 455 35.89 7.41 -2.89
CA ARG A 455 36.71 7.71 -1.70
C ARG A 455 36.55 9.14 -1.20
N ASN A 456 35.89 9.98 -1.97
CA ASN A 456 35.56 11.36 -1.67
C ASN A 456 34.01 11.58 -1.62
N PHE A 457 33.25 10.53 -1.31
CA PHE A 457 31.81 10.67 -1.03
C PHE A 457 31.58 11.74 0.05
N PRO A 458 30.60 12.63 -0.10
CA PRO A 458 30.41 13.72 0.85
C PRO A 458 30.05 13.21 2.25
N THR A 459 30.90 13.49 3.23
CA THR A 459 30.71 13.14 4.64
C THR A 459 30.48 14.38 5.50
N ALA A 460 29.62 14.23 6.52
CA ALA A 460 29.33 15.27 7.50
C ALA A 460 29.03 14.61 8.85
N ASN A 461 29.62 15.09 9.94
CA ASN A 461 29.45 14.52 11.29
C ASN A 461 29.56 12.98 11.30
N ALA A 462 30.48 12.44 10.51
CA ALA A 462 30.55 11.04 10.18
C ALA A 462 31.07 10.19 11.33
N PHE A 463 30.45 9.03 11.57
CA PHE A 463 31.00 7.95 12.38
C PHE A 463 32.28 7.40 11.72
N GLN A 464 32.20 7.13 10.42
CA GLN A 464 33.34 6.69 9.61
C GLN A 464 33.56 7.71 8.47
N ALA A 465 34.55 8.59 8.61
CA ALA A 465 34.80 9.68 7.67
C ALA A 465 35.61 9.27 6.43
N THR A 466 36.17 8.06 6.42
CA THR A 466 36.99 7.55 5.33
C THR A 466 36.46 6.24 4.79
N HIS A 467 36.46 6.10 3.46
CA HIS A 467 36.13 4.86 2.77
C HIS A 467 37.08 3.73 3.24
N GLY A 468 36.51 2.54 3.48
CA GLY A 468 37.27 1.33 3.77
C GLY A 468 38.18 0.91 2.60
N ALA A 469 38.83 -0.22 2.74
CA ALA A 469 39.78 -0.68 1.70
C ALA A 469 39.08 -1.41 0.54
N GLY A 470 37.80 -1.77 0.67
CA GLY A 470 37.01 -2.48 -0.33
C GLY A 470 36.73 -1.70 -1.61
N THR A 471 36.04 -2.33 -2.55
CA THR A 471 35.59 -1.69 -3.79
C THR A 471 34.43 -0.74 -3.51
N ASN A 472 33.47 -1.19 -2.70
CA ASN A 472 32.29 -0.42 -2.29
C ASN A 472 32.17 -0.39 -0.77
N ASN A 473 31.71 0.71 -0.23
CA ASN A 473 31.23 0.80 1.14
C ASN A 473 29.79 1.27 1.18
N VAL A 474 29.04 0.87 2.20
CA VAL A 474 27.76 1.48 2.51
C VAL A 474 27.95 2.96 2.82
N PHE A 475 27.03 3.78 2.39
CA PHE A 475 26.87 5.13 2.93
C PHE A 475 25.51 5.29 3.60
N VAL A 476 25.45 6.13 4.62
CA VAL A 476 24.21 6.55 5.27
C VAL A 476 24.22 8.06 5.40
N ALA A 477 23.25 8.73 4.80
CA ALA A 477 23.18 10.18 4.79
C ALA A 477 21.80 10.66 5.24
N ARG A 478 21.77 11.67 6.11
CA ARG A 478 20.57 12.40 6.52
C ARG A 478 20.62 13.80 5.97
N LEU A 479 19.66 14.11 5.09
CA LEU A 479 19.41 15.45 4.56
C LEU A 479 18.45 16.21 5.46
N ASP A 480 18.65 17.51 5.60
CA ASP A 480 17.70 18.39 6.24
C ASP A 480 16.37 18.47 5.46
N PRO A 481 15.26 18.91 6.05
CA PRO A 481 13.95 18.93 5.38
C PRO A 481 13.88 19.74 4.08
N GLY A 482 14.86 20.66 3.88
CA GLY A 482 15.02 21.49 2.69
C GLY A 482 15.91 20.87 1.62
N GLY A 483 16.61 19.78 1.91
CA GLY A 483 17.55 19.15 0.98
C GLY A 483 18.83 19.95 0.70
N ALA A 484 19.10 20.97 1.52
CA ALA A 484 20.19 21.93 1.31
C ALA A 484 21.48 21.58 2.10
N SER A 485 21.37 20.73 3.10
CA SER A 485 22.52 20.34 3.93
C SER A 485 22.40 18.89 4.44
N LEU A 486 23.57 18.29 4.68
CA LEU A 486 23.71 17.02 5.36
C LEU A 486 23.72 17.23 6.88
N VAL A 487 22.76 16.66 7.58
CA VAL A 487 22.76 16.60 9.05
C VAL A 487 23.87 15.69 9.53
N TYR A 488 23.95 14.51 8.92
CA TYR A 488 25.13 13.63 8.96
C TYR A 488 25.25 12.88 7.64
N SER A 489 26.45 12.43 7.33
CA SER A 489 26.71 11.50 6.24
C SER A 489 27.99 10.74 6.55
N THR A 490 27.92 9.42 6.52
CA THR A 490 29.00 8.53 6.97
C THR A 490 29.14 7.35 6.02
N TYR A 491 30.35 6.86 5.85
CA TYR A 491 30.58 5.50 5.38
C TYR A 491 30.21 4.51 6.50
N LEU A 492 29.95 3.28 6.11
CA LEU A 492 29.75 2.17 7.02
C LEU A 492 30.28 0.91 6.32
N GLY A 493 31.42 0.41 6.73
CA GLY A 493 32.02 -0.77 6.10
C GLY A 493 33.44 -1.07 6.58
N GLY A 494 33.91 -2.24 6.17
CA GLY A 494 35.24 -2.74 6.51
C GLY A 494 36.21 -2.69 5.31
N ARG A 495 37.03 -3.73 5.21
CA ARG A 495 38.12 -3.79 4.19
C ARG A 495 37.72 -4.52 2.90
N ALA A 496 36.53 -5.08 2.80
CA ALA A 496 36.01 -5.76 1.63
C ALA A 496 34.78 -5.04 1.07
N GLU A 497 33.88 -5.72 0.34
CA GLU A 497 32.71 -5.11 -0.27
C GLU A 497 31.56 -5.01 0.73
N ASP A 498 30.95 -3.84 0.83
CA ASP A 498 29.83 -3.56 1.70
C ASP A 498 28.75 -2.81 0.93
N LEU A 499 27.55 -3.35 0.86
CA LEU A 499 26.42 -2.87 0.05
C LEU A 499 25.21 -2.58 0.95
N GLY A 500 24.78 -1.33 1.05
CA GLY A 500 23.55 -0.93 1.72
C GLY A 500 22.34 -1.11 0.79
N SER A 501 21.30 -1.79 1.26
CA SER A 501 20.12 -2.09 0.45
C SER A 501 18.84 -1.41 0.96
N GLY A 502 18.63 -1.39 2.28
CA GLY A 502 17.40 -0.86 2.88
C GLY A 502 17.65 0.03 4.08
N ILE A 503 16.76 1.00 4.28
CA ILE A 503 16.76 1.90 5.43
C ILE A 503 15.34 2.13 5.92
N ALA A 504 15.17 2.14 7.25
CA ALA A 504 13.94 2.56 7.93
C ALA A 504 14.27 3.60 9.00
N VAL A 505 13.31 4.39 9.42
CA VAL A 505 13.47 5.39 10.48
C VAL A 505 12.32 5.26 11.47
N ASP A 506 12.64 5.36 12.78
CA ASP A 506 11.64 5.36 13.82
C ASP A 506 11.13 6.78 14.16
N GLY A 507 10.13 6.85 15.05
CA GLY A 507 9.57 8.14 15.49
C GLY A 507 10.52 9.02 16.29
N SER A 508 11.68 8.51 16.71
CA SER A 508 12.74 9.22 17.43
C SER A 508 13.81 9.76 16.50
N GLY A 509 13.80 9.33 15.21
CA GLY A 509 14.78 9.69 14.21
C GLY A 509 16.01 8.77 14.18
N ASN A 510 15.97 7.61 14.86
CA ASN A 510 16.99 6.58 14.68
C ASN A 510 16.79 5.94 13.31
N SER A 511 17.90 5.69 12.61
CA SER A 511 17.87 5.03 11.30
C SER A 511 18.41 3.60 11.41
N TYR A 512 17.73 2.69 10.75
CA TYR A 512 18.03 1.26 10.72
C TYR A 512 18.39 0.86 9.30
N VAL A 513 19.58 0.31 9.11
CA VAL A 513 20.16 -0.01 7.80
C VAL A 513 20.48 -1.50 7.71
N THR A 514 20.18 -2.10 6.56
CA THR A 514 20.55 -3.48 6.23
C THR A 514 21.13 -3.58 4.84
N GLY A 515 21.84 -4.68 4.59
CA GLY A 515 22.43 -4.97 3.30
C GLY A 515 23.30 -6.22 3.35
N GLY A 516 24.29 -6.29 2.45
CA GLY A 516 25.28 -7.34 2.39
C GLY A 516 26.69 -6.83 2.69
N THR A 517 27.48 -7.60 3.42
CA THR A 517 28.91 -7.33 3.66
C THR A 517 29.73 -8.59 3.43
N THR A 518 30.87 -8.43 2.77
CA THR A 518 31.91 -9.46 2.72
C THR A 518 33.08 -9.11 3.62
N SER A 519 32.99 -8.03 4.40
CA SER A 519 34.00 -7.55 5.31
C SER A 519 33.99 -8.32 6.64
N PRO A 520 35.04 -9.07 6.98
CA PRO A 520 35.09 -9.75 8.28
C PRO A 520 35.33 -8.77 9.45
N ASP A 521 35.67 -7.52 9.15
CA ASP A 521 35.86 -6.43 10.07
C ASP A 521 34.81 -5.32 9.91
N PHE A 522 33.61 -5.65 9.43
CA PHE A 522 32.46 -4.73 9.40
C PHE A 522 32.22 -4.18 10.81
N PRO A 523 31.93 -2.87 10.95
CA PRO A 523 31.79 -2.25 12.26
C PRO A 523 30.59 -2.84 13.04
N THR A 524 30.87 -3.63 14.06
CA THR A 524 29.89 -4.15 15.03
C THR A 524 30.04 -3.44 16.37
N THR A 525 28.95 -3.42 17.16
CA THR A 525 28.94 -2.82 18.48
C THR A 525 29.18 -3.84 19.58
N ALA A 526 29.62 -3.38 20.76
CA ALA A 526 29.72 -4.23 21.94
C ALA A 526 28.32 -4.75 22.32
N GLY A 527 28.17 -6.07 22.47
CA GLY A 527 26.89 -6.72 22.75
C GLY A 527 26.06 -7.08 21.50
N ALA A 528 26.64 -6.96 20.30
CA ALA A 528 26.04 -7.46 19.07
C ALA A 528 25.63 -8.92 19.19
N TYR A 529 24.53 -9.28 18.54
CA TYR A 529 24.05 -10.67 18.47
C TYR A 529 25.10 -11.60 17.84
N GLN A 530 25.64 -11.20 16.69
CA GLN A 530 26.78 -11.85 16.03
C GLN A 530 27.87 -10.78 15.82
N PRO A 531 28.87 -10.68 16.73
CA PRO A 531 29.87 -9.61 16.67
C PRO A 531 31.00 -9.85 15.64
N THR A 532 31.14 -11.08 15.15
CA THR A 532 32.20 -11.49 14.22
C THR A 532 31.61 -12.36 13.13
N SER A 533 32.05 -12.18 11.89
CA SER A 533 31.74 -13.05 10.78
C SER A 533 32.61 -14.31 10.79
N PRO A 534 32.07 -15.50 10.49
CA PRO A 534 32.89 -16.69 10.23
C PRO A 534 33.74 -16.56 8.98
N GLY A 535 33.44 -15.61 8.09
CA GLY A 535 34.11 -15.36 6.84
C GLY A 535 33.68 -16.31 5.71
N GLY A 536 34.00 -15.94 4.47
CA GLY A 536 33.87 -16.82 3.31
C GLY A 536 32.71 -16.54 2.35
N GLY A 537 31.88 -15.54 2.58
CA GLY A 537 30.77 -15.18 1.69
C GLY A 537 30.24 -13.78 1.95
N SER A 538 29.10 -13.46 1.38
CA SER A 538 28.31 -12.27 1.72
C SER A 538 27.43 -12.57 2.94
N HIS A 539 27.35 -11.63 3.87
CA HIS A 539 26.59 -11.75 5.11
C HIS A 539 25.68 -10.55 5.30
N VAL A 540 24.52 -10.76 5.90
CA VAL A 540 23.63 -9.64 6.27
C VAL A 540 24.25 -8.87 7.43
N PHE A 541 24.13 -7.56 7.37
CA PHE A 541 24.34 -6.69 8.53
C PHE A 541 23.07 -5.94 8.89
N VAL A 542 22.94 -5.59 10.17
CA VAL A 542 21.88 -4.71 10.67
C VAL A 542 22.52 -3.67 11.57
N THR A 543 22.35 -2.41 11.22
CA THR A 543 22.94 -1.28 11.96
C THR A 543 21.88 -0.25 12.32
N GLU A 544 21.85 0.17 13.58
CA GLU A 544 21.08 1.29 14.09
C GLU A 544 22.01 2.48 14.33
N LEU A 545 21.66 3.64 13.77
CA LEU A 545 22.33 4.91 14.01
C LEU A 545 21.33 5.85 14.73
N ASP A 546 21.83 6.58 15.71
CA ASP A 546 21.05 7.63 16.40
C ASP A 546 20.80 8.84 15.46
N PRO A 547 19.98 9.83 15.88
CA PRO A 547 19.71 11.01 15.06
C PRO A 547 20.92 11.86 14.71
N SER A 548 22.08 11.65 15.35
CA SER A 548 23.34 12.32 15.05
C SER A 548 24.26 11.53 14.11
N GLY A 549 23.89 10.27 13.78
CA GLY A 549 24.65 9.35 12.93
C GLY A 549 25.65 8.50 13.72
N ALA A 550 25.57 8.46 15.06
CA ALA A 550 26.40 7.57 15.86
C ALA A 550 25.78 6.17 15.94
N PRO A 551 26.60 5.09 15.89
CA PRO A 551 26.09 3.73 15.95
C PRO A 551 25.59 3.40 17.38
N VAL A 552 24.32 2.99 17.47
CA VAL A 552 23.69 2.48 18.68
C VAL A 552 23.88 0.98 18.77
N TYR A 553 23.65 0.31 17.63
CA TYR A 553 23.71 -1.13 17.51
C TYR A 553 24.17 -1.52 16.11
N SER A 554 25.01 -2.53 16.01
CA SER A 554 25.45 -3.10 14.72
C SER A 554 25.87 -4.54 14.90
N THR A 555 25.33 -5.43 14.05
CA THR A 555 25.53 -6.87 14.12
C THR A 555 25.53 -7.49 12.72
N TYR A 556 26.19 -8.64 12.59
CA TYR A 556 25.90 -9.57 11.50
C TYR A 556 24.62 -10.34 11.80
N LEU A 557 24.02 -10.92 10.76
CA LEU A 557 22.93 -11.89 10.82
C LEU A 557 23.20 -12.94 9.74
N GLU A 558 23.74 -14.08 10.11
CA GLU A 558 24.36 -14.99 9.16
C GLU A 558 24.34 -16.45 9.62
N GLY A 559 24.40 -17.37 8.66
CA GLY A 559 24.72 -18.77 8.83
C GLY A 559 26.10 -19.11 8.23
N SER A 560 26.27 -20.31 7.74
CA SER A 560 27.55 -20.79 7.16
C SER A 560 27.68 -20.57 5.64
N GLY A 561 26.61 -20.13 4.96
CA GLY A 561 26.55 -19.91 3.51
C GLY A 561 26.66 -18.42 3.15
N GLU A 562 25.94 -18.04 2.09
CA GLU A 562 25.85 -16.65 1.63
C GLU A 562 24.46 -16.09 2.00
N GLU A 563 24.46 -14.89 2.55
CA GLU A 563 23.26 -14.16 2.90
C GLU A 563 23.31 -12.73 2.38
N ILE A 564 22.14 -12.19 2.06
CA ILE A 564 21.98 -10.78 1.71
C ILE A 564 20.67 -10.23 2.28
N GLY A 565 20.74 -9.09 2.96
CA GLY A 565 19.58 -8.33 3.40
C GLY A 565 19.13 -7.36 2.33
N PHE A 566 17.82 -7.34 2.00
CA PHE A 566 17.26 -6.41 1.03
C PHE A 566 16.31 -5.41 1.67
N GLY A 567 15.38 -5.89 2.48
CA GLY A 567 14.33 -5.08 3.09
C GLY A 567 14.46 -4.94 4.60
N ILE A 568 14.14 -3.76 5.11
CA ILE A 568 14.09 -3.47 6.55
C ILE A 568 12.89 -2.59 6.87
N ALA A 569 12.22 -2.88 7.97
CA ALA A 569 11.12 -2.08 8.50
C ALA A 569 11.23 -1.99 10.04
N VAL A 570 10.63 -0.97 10.64
CA VAL A 570 10.60 -0.79 12.08
C VAL A 570 9.18 -0.56 12.55
N ASP A 571 8.76 -1.25 13.61
CA ASP A 571 7.45 -1.05 14.22
C ASP A 571 7.47 0.11 15.26
N ALA A 572 6.29 0.54 15.69
CA ALA A 572 6.15 1.64 16.65
C ALA A 572 6.78 1.35 18.03
N SER A 573 7.12 0.10 18.32
CA SER A 573 7.79 -0.31 19.55
C SER A 573 9.31 -0.37 19.45
N GLY A 574 9.87 -0.09 18.24
CA GLY A 574 11.29 -0.20 17.91
C GLY A 574 11.72 -1.62 17.52
N GLY A 575 10.80 -2.53 17.27
CA GLY A 575 11.09 -3.84 16.71
C GLY A 575 11.54 -3.71 15.25
N VAL A 576 12.71 -4.27 14.91
CA VAL A 576 13.32 -4.19 13.57
C VAL A 576 13.08 -5.48 12.81
N TYR A 577 12.51 -5.37 11.62
CA TYR A 577 12.20 -6.52 10.77
C TYR A 577 13.11 -6.47 9.54
N VAL A 578 13.79 -7.57 9.28
CA VAL A 578 14.75 -7.71 8.17
C VAL A 578 14.33 -8.88 7.32
N THR A 579 14.42 -8.73 6.01
CA THR A 579 14.20 -9.79 5.04
C THR A 579 15.26 -9.79 3.96
N GLY A 580 15.45 -10.93 3.34
CA GLY A 580 16.44 -11.11 2.29
C GLY A 580 16.46 -12.55 1.80
N ALA A 581 17.64 -13.02 1.43
CA ALA A 581 17.86 -14.38 0.97
C ALA A 581 19.06 -15.04 1.71
N THR A 582 18.98 -16.32 1.94
CA THR A 582 20.05 -17.14 2.56
C THR A 582 20.25 -18.44 1.82
N ALA A 583 21.50 -18.79 1.56
CA ALA A 583 21.91 -20.11 1.10
C ALA A 583 22.35 -21.02 2.27
N SER A 584 22.22 -20.58 3.51
CA SER A 584 22.62 -21.32 4.70
C SER A 584 21.53 -22.26 5.19
N GLY A 585 21.81 -23.52 5.31
CA GLY A 585 20.94 -24.48 5.97
C GLY A 585 20.90 -24.34 7.50
N ASP A 586 21.80 -23.53 8.07
CA ASP A 586 21.96 -23.23 9.50
C ASP A 586 21.76 -21.75 9.82
N PHE A 587 21.05 -20.99 8.96
CA PHE A 587 20.67 -19.61 9.24
C PHE A 587 19.95 -19.51 10.59
N PRO A 588 20.24 -18.53 11.45
CA PRO A 588 19.70 -18.47 12.79
C PRO A 588 18.18 -18.44 12.80
N THR A 589 17.55 -19.51 13.26
CA THR A 589 16.10 -19.59 13.48
C THR A 589 15.76 -19.69 14.96
N THR A 590 14.53 -19.33 15.33
CA THR A 590 14.04 -19.40 16.71
C THR A 590 13.04 -20.56 16.88
N GLY A 591 12.72 -20.91 18.14
CA GLY A 591 11.73 -21.95 18.39
C GLY A 591 10.29 -21.48 18.19
N GLY A 592 9.40 -22.36 17.64
CA GLY A 592 7.96 -22.07 17.51
C GLY A 592 7.58 -21.18 16.32
N ILE A 593 8.45 -21.09 15.32
CA ILE A 593 8.26 -20.30 14.11
C ILE A 593 7.66 -21.10 12.97
N TYR A 594 7.29 -20.42 11.88
CA TYR A 594 6.64 -21.02 10.73
C TYR A 594 7.52 -22.08 10.04
N GLN A 595 8.74 -21.72 9.62
CA GLN A 595 9.65 -22.62 8.87
C GLN A 595 11.04 -22.64 9.52
N PRO A 596 11.34 -23.68 10.33
CA PRO A 596 12.62 -23.75 11.07
C PRO A 596 13.80 -24.25 10.24
N THR A 597 13.56 -24.79 9.06
CA THR A 597 14.59 -25.38 8.19
C THR A 597 14.45 -24.86 6.76
N SER A 598 15.57 -24.73 6.06
CA SER A 598 15.60 -24.42 4.64
C SER A 598 14.80 -25.43 3.82
N GLY A 599 14.11 -24.97 2.80
CA GLY A 599 13.34 -25.77 1.85
C GLY A 599 14.10 -26.04 0.56
N GLY A 600 14.98 -25.12 0.13
CA GLY A 600 15.64 -25.12 -1.16
C GLY A 600 17.13 -24.85 -1.11
N SER A 601 17.67 -24.36 -2.23
CA SER A 601 19.09 -23.95 -2.32
C SER A 601 19.30 -22.53 -1.82
N ILE A 602 18.33 -21.65 -2.06
CA ILE A 602 18.26 -20.29 -1.55
C ILE A 602 16.84 -20.07 -1.06
N ASP A 603 16.68 -19.69 0.19
CA ASP A 603 15.38 -19.36 0.76
C ASP A 603 15.32 -17.89 1.18
N ALA A 604 14.16 -17.30 1.06
CA ALA A 604 13.89 -16.05 1.76
C ALA A 604 13.94 -16.28 3.28
N PHE A 605 14.24 -15.24 4.03
CA PHE A 605 14.15 -15.25 5.49
C PHE A 605 13.38 -14.02 5.99
N VAL A 606 12.83 -14.13 7.19
CA VAL A 606 12.23 -13.02 7.92
C VAL A 606 12.71 -13.07 9.36
N THR A 607 13.39 -12.02 9.80
CA THR A 607 13.91 -11.90 11.15
C THR A 607 13.39 -10.64 11.81
N LYS A 608 12.80 -10.78 13.00
CA LYS A 608 12.45 -9.67 13.88
C LYS A 608 13.47 -9.58 15.00
N LEU A 609 14.12 -8.42 15.10
CA LEU A 609 15.03 -8.08 16.19
C LEU A 609 14.28 -7.22 17.21
N SER A 610 14.47 -7.50 18.52
CA SER A 610 13.90 -6.68 19.59
C SER A 610 14.71 -5.40 19.80
N PRO A 611 14.13 -4.31 20.33
CA PRO A 611 14.89 -3.10 20.69
C PRO A 611 16.08 -3.41 21.61
N GLY A 612 17.26 -2.83 21.31
CA GLY A 612 18.49 -3.04 22.08
C GLY A 612 19.13 -4.43 21.95
N VAL A 613 18.99 -5.04 20.91
CA VAL A 613 19.06 -6.44 20.47
C VAL A 613 20.25 -7.24 20.97
N THR A 614 19.94 -8.27 21.70
CA THR A 614 20.91 -9.36 22.02
C THR A 614 20.53 -10.70 21.36
N ALA A 615 19.33 -10.80 20.76
CA ALA A 615 18.86 -11.99 20.05
C ALA A 615 17.61 -11.67 19.21
N PRO A 616 17.34 -12.43 18.13
CA PRO A 616 16.09 -12.33 17.40
C PRO A 616 14.87 -12.63 18.29
N ALA A 617 13.82 -11.81 18.18
CA ALA A 617 12.51 -12.12 18.76
C ALA A 617 11.88 -13.32 18.03
N TYR A 618 11.98 -13.32 16.70
CA TYR A 618 11.77 -14.49 15.87
C TYR A 618 12.65 -14.41 14.61
N SER A 619 12.96 -15.57 14.04
CA SER A 619 13.66 -15.69 12.76
C SER A 619 13.25 -16.97 12.09
N THR A 620 12.81 -16.91 10.84
CA THR A 620 12.24 -18.01 10.07
C THR A 620 12.71 -17.98 8.62
N TYR A 621 12.87 -19.15 8.02
CA TYR A 621 12.90 -19.24 6.56
C TYR A 621 11.50 -19.00 5.98
N LEU A 622 11.44 -18.71 4.70
CA LEU A 622 10.23 -18.60 3.92
C LEU A 622 10.52 -19.03 2.49
N GLY A 623 10.28 -20.27 2.15
CA GLY A 623 10.60 -20.80 0.82
C GLY A 623 10.08 -22.20 0.57
N GLY A 624 10.20 -22.63 -0.69
CA GLY A 624 9.92 -23.99 -1.15
C GLY A 624 11.19 -24.74 -1.55
N SER A 625 11.08 -25.62 -2.54
CA SER A 625 12.20 -26.45 -2.98
C SER A 625 13.14 -25.77 -4.00
N GLY A 626 12.79 -24.60 -4.50
CA GLY A 626 13.57 -23.84 -5.47
C GLY A 626 14.42 -22.74 -4.83
N ASN A 627 14.50 -21.60 -5.52
CA ASN A 627 15.15 -20.41 -5.02
C ASN A 627 14.08 -19.35 -4.72
N ASP A 628 14.15 -18.77 -3.55
CA ASP A 628 13.19 -17.85 -3.01
C ASP A 628 13.91 -16.58 -2.49
N TRP A 629 13.56 -15.41 -3.02
CA TRP A 629 14.22 -14.15 -2.74
C TRP A 629 13.22 -13.13 -2.22
N ALA A 630 13.31 -12.71 -0.96
CA ALA A 630 12.50 -11.62 -0.43
C ALA A 630 13.19 -10.27 -0.67
N GLN A 631 12.51 -9.37 -1.38
CA GLN A 631 13.03 -8.06 -1.78
C GLN A 631 12.52 -6.92 -0.90
N GLY A 632 11.32 -7.03 -0.38
CA GLY A 632 10.67 -5.98 0.39
C GLY A 632 9.93 -6.51 1.59
N ILE A 633 9.90 -5.71 2.66
CA ILE A 633 9.15 -5.97 3.90
C ILE A 633 8.47 -4.70 4.38
N ALA A 634 7.26 -4.84 4.87
CA ALA A 634 6.52 -3.81 5.58
C ALA A 634 5.92 -4.40 6.85
N VAL A 635 5.58 -3.57 7.83
CA VAL A 635 4.98 -3.99 9.10
C VAL A 635 3.76 -3.14 9.39
N ASP A 636 2.69 -3.75 9.89
CA ASP A 636 1.50 -3.04 10.32
C ASP A 636 1.55 -2.65 11.81
N GLY A 637 0.51 -1.92 12.25
CA GLY A 637 0.40 -1.50 13.66
C GLY A 637 0.22 -2.63 14.67
N SER A 638 -0.06 -3.86 14.23
CA SER A 638 -0.16 -5.06 15.06
C SER A 638 1.16 -5.82 15.18
N GLY A 639 2.14 -5.50 14.34
CA GLY A 639 3.42 -6.17 14.24
C GLY A 639 3.43 -7.36 13.29
N SER A 640 2.40 -7.54 12.43
CA SER A 640 2.42 -8.50 11.33
C SER A 640 3.42 -8.06 10.27
N ALA A 641 4.21 -8.98 9.75
CA ALA A 641 5.20 -8.72 8.71
C ALA A 641 4.66 -9.10 7.33
N TYR A 642 4.70 -8.16 6.40
CA TYR A 642 4.29 -8.31 5.00
C TYR A 642 5.53 -8.36 4.13
N VAL A 643 5.70 -9.43 3.38
CA VAL A 643 6.92 -9.72 2.61
C VAL A 643 6.57 -9.98 1.16
N THR A 644 7.35 -9.44 0.25
CA THR A 644 7.28 -9.72 -1.18
C THR A 644 8.65 -9.98 -1.77
N GLY A 645 8.63 -10.68 -2.86
CA GLY A 645 9.83 -11.00 -3.62
C GLY A 645 9.47 -11.88 -4.82
N TYR A 646 10.35 -12.76 -5.19
CA TYR A 646 10.10 -13.72 -6.27
C TYR A 646 10.58 -15.13 -5.92
N THR A 647 9.93 -16.10 -6.49
CA THR A 647 10.17 -17.51 -6.26
C THR A 647 10.15 -18.29 -7.57
N ASN A 648 11.01 -19.32 -7.70
CA ASN A 648 10.86 -20.35 -8.72
C ASN A 648 10.40 -21.70 -8.12
N SER A 649 10.06 -21.70 -6.85
CA SER A 649 9.49 -22.86 -6.15
C SER A 649 8.04 -23.08 -6.56
N THR A 650 7.75 -24.23 -7.18
CA THR A 650 6.36 -24.61 -7.50
C THR A 650 5.56 -25.08 -6.28
N ASP A 651 6.24 -25.25 -5.16
CA ASP A 651 5.76 -25.66 -3.85
C ASP A 651 6.00 -24.58 -2.78
N PHE A 652 6.17 -23.31 -3.18
CA PHE A 652 6.24 -22.20 -2.24
C PHE A 652 5.01 -22.23 -1.32
N PRO A 653 5.18 -22.03 -0.01
CA PRO A 653 4.08 -22.16 0.93
C PRO A 653 2.98 -21.13 0.67
N THR A 654 1.76 -21.60 0.41
CA THR A 654 0.59 -20.75 0.19
C THR A 654 -0.48 -20.99 1.24
N THR A 655 -1.14 -19.93 1.67
CA THR A 655 -2.23 -19.94 2.66
C THR A 655 -3.22 -18.85 2.31
N ASN A 656 -4.52 -19.12 2.28
CA ASN A 656 -5.55 -18.16 1.90
C ASN A 656 -5.21 -17.42 0.60
N ALA A 657 -4.63 -18.15 -0.35
CA ALA A 657 -3.97 -17.57 -1.51
C ALA A 657 -4.96 -17.05 -2.55
N PHE A 658 -4.71 -15.87 -3.09
CA PHE A 658 -5.33 -15.40 -4.32
C PHE A 658 -4.98 -16.32 -5.49
N GLN A 659 -3.71 -16.69 -5.61
CA GLN A 659 -3.18 -17.63 -6.59
C GLN A 659 -2.40 -18.71 -5.86
N ALA A 660 -3.03 -19.86 -5.65
CA ALA A 660 -2.45 -20.96 -4.88
C ALA A 660 -1.44 -21.82 -5.67
N THR A 661 -1.33 -21.60 -6.97
CA THR A 661 -0.45 -22.38 -7.85
C THR A 661 0.49 -21.46 -8.62
N TYR A 662 1.72 -21.92 -8.80
CA TYR A 662 2.73 -21.27 -9.62
C TYR A 662 2.17 -21.00 -11.04
N GLY A 663 2.32 -19.76 -11.52
CA GLY A 663 1.76 -19.32 -12.80
C GLY A 663 2.50 -19.83 -14.03
N GLY A 664 3.77 -20.18 -13.87
CA GLY A 664 4.69 -20.61 -14.91
C GLY A 664 5.90 -19.68 -15.03
N GLY A 665 6.66 -19.83 -16.12
CA GLY A 665 7.85 -19.01 -16.38
C GLY A 665 9.05 -19.34 -15.51
N THR A 666 9.97 -18.38 -15.40
CA THR A 666 11.23 -18.54 -14.66
C THR A 666 11.09 -18.16 -13.19
N SER A 667 10.20 -17.23 -12.86
CA SER A 667 9.86 -16.82 -11.50
C SER A 667 8.45 -16.24 -11.41
N ASN A 668 7.85 -16.32 -10.24
CA ASN A 668 6.62 -15.58 -9.91
C ASN A 668 6.84 -14.75 -8.67
N VAL A 669 6.11 -13.64 -8.57
CA VAL A 669 6.01 -12.88 -7.32
C VAL A 669 5.39 -13.75 -6.24
N PHE A 670 5.84 -13.62 -5.01
CA PHE A 670 5.10 -14.05 -3.84
C PHE A 670 4.74 -12.85 -2.96
N VAL A 671 3.63 -12.98 -2.25
CA VAL A 671 3.17 -12.00 -1.26
C VAL A 671 2.71 -12.76 -0.02
N THR A 672 3.33 -12.48 1.11
CA THR A 672 3.14 -13.24 2.34
C THR A 672 2.93 -12.30 3.53
N GLU A 673 1.95 -12.60 4.38
CA GLU A 673 1.76 -12.00 5.70
C GLU A 673 2.05 -13.04 6.78
N LEU A 674 3.00 -12.73 7.67
CA LEU A 674 3.32 -13.48 8.87
C LEU A 674 2.66 -12.84 10.08
N ASP A 675 2.15 -13.65 10.99
CA ASP A 675 1.63 -13.16 12.27
C ASP A 675 2.72 -12.46 13.11
N PRO A 676 2.37 -11.64 14.11
CA PRO A 676 3.34 -10.87 14.88
C PRO A 676 4.44 -11.67 15.58
N ASN A 677 4.24 -12.99 15.73
CA ASN A 677 5.20 -13.91 16.36
C ASN A 677 6.05 -14.70 15.35
N GLY A 678 5.79 -14.55 14.04
CA GLY A 678 6.46 -15.32 12.99
C GLY A 678 6.12 -16.82 12.97
N ALA A 679 5.03 -17.20 13.63
CA ALA A 679 4.66 -18.61 13.84
C ALA A 679 3.70 -19.16 12.77
N THR A 680 2.92 -18.29 12.13
CA THR A 680 1.91 -18.70 11.14
C THR A 680 1.85 -17.72 9.97
N LEU A 681 1.52 -18.27 8.79
CA LEU A 681 1.14 -17.47 7.64
C LEU A 681 -0.34 -17.07 7.79
N VAL A 682 -0.60 -15.78 7.83
CA VAL A 682 -1.97 -15.22 7.79
C VAL A 682 -2.52 -15.36 6.39
N TYR A 683 -1.75 -14.92 5.39
CA TYR A 683 -1.93 -15.31 4.00
C TYR A 683 -0.57 -15.44 3.30
N SER A 684 -0.54 -16.22 2.23
CA SER A 684 0.63 -16.34 1.35
C SER A 684 0.17 -16.79 -0.03
N THR A 685 0.58 -16.07 -1.08
CA THR A 685 0.07 -16.26 -2.44
C THR A 685 1.17 -16.02 -3.47
N TYR A 686 1.08 -16.73 -4.59
CA TYR A 686 1.75 -16.30 -5.81
C TYR A 686 1.00 -15.10 -6.41
N LEU A 687 1.69 -14.34 -7.23
CA LEU A 687 1.13 -13.33 -8.11
C LEU A 687 1.94 -13.31 -9.39
N GLY A 688 1.45 -13.94 -10.45
CA GLY A 688 2.21 -14.00 -11.68
C GLY A 688 1.49 -14.73 -12.80
N GLY A 689 2.08 -14.64 -13.99
CA GLY A 689 1.59 -15.27 -15.20
C GLY A 689 2.51 -16.39 -15.69
N SER A 690 2.69 -16.48 -17.01
CA SER A 690 3.49 -17.53 -17.64
C SER A 690 4.91 -17.10 -18.03
N GLY A 691 5.29 -15.87 -17.74
CA GLY A 691 6.61 -15.31 -17.96
C GLY A 691 7.42 -15.19 -16.67
N GLU A 692 8.32 -14.22 -16.64
CA GLU A 692 9.08 -13.84 -15.46
C GLU A 692 8.34 -12.71 -14.73
N ASP A 693 8.07 -12.91 -13.46
CA ASP A 693 7.39 -11.95 -12.61
C ASP A 693 8.20 -11.76 -11.33
N GLN A 694 8.63 -10.54 -11.02
CA GLN A 694 9.44 -10.23 -9.83
C GLN A 694 8.81 -9.10 -9.01
N GLY A 695 8.59 -9.36 -7.72
CA GLY A 695 8.15 -8.36 -6.73
C GLY A 695 9.36 -7.67 -6.10
N HIS A 696 9.38 -6.33 -6.08
CA HIS A 696 10.52 -5.53 -5.59
C HIS A 696 10.24 -4.79 -4.30
N ALA A 697 9.02 -4.29 -4.14
CA ALA A 697 8.68 -3.55 -2.93
C ALA A 697 7.23 -3.78 -2.51
N ILE A 698 7.00 -3.64 -1.22
CA ILE A 698 5.72 -3.84 -0.55
C ILE A 698 5.46 -2.71 0.44
N ALA A 699 4.22 -2.27 0.53
CA ALA A 699 3.75 -1.35 1.55
C ALA A 699 2.42 -1.84 2.11
N VAL A 700 2.08 -1.46 3.32
CA VAL A 700 0.82 -1.80 3.98
C VAL A 700 0.16 -0.52 4.51
N ASP A 701 -1.16 -0.39 4.32
CA ASP A 701 -1.91 0.73 4.88
C ASP A 701 -2.46 0.39 6.28
N GLY A 702 -2.98 1.39 6.98
CA GLY A 702 -3.54 1.21 8.33
C GLY A 702 -4.77 0.29 8.41
N ALA A 703 -5.30 -0.17 7.28
CA ALA A 703 -6.37 -1.16 7.18
C ALA A 703 -5.86 -2.57 6.84
N GLY A 704 -4.54 -2.77 6.74
CA GLY A 704 -3.92 -4.04 6.40
C GLY A 704 -3.93 -4.36 4.90
N ASN A 705 -4.32 -3.41 4.02
CA ASN A 705 -4.20 -3.65 2.58
C ASN A 705 -2.73 -3.60 2.18
N THR A 706 -2.32 -4.58 1.41
CA THR A 706 -0.95 -4.77 0.93
C THR A 706 -0.81 -4.26 -0.49
N TYR A 707 0.20 -3.45 -0.74
CA TYR A 707 0.51 -2.89 -2.05
C TYR A 707 1.86 -3.42 -2.51
N VAL A 708 1.92 -3.99 -3.71
CA VAL A 708 3.11 -4.63 -4.25
C VAL A 708 3.41 -4.08 -5.64
N VAL A 709 4.68 -3.82 -5.88
CA VAL A 709 5.18 -3.42 -7.20
C VAL A 709 6.36 -4.26 -7.63
N GLY A 710 6.59 -4.28 -8.91
CA GLY A 710 7.69 -4.99 -9.54
C GLY A 710 7.63 -4.89 -11.05
N TYR A 711 8.17 -5.88 -11.73
CA TYR A 711 8.08 -5.99 -13.19
C TYR A 711 7.62 -7.39 -13.62
N THR A 712 7.09 -7.47 -14.83
CA THR A 712 6.57 -8.70 -15.44
C THR A 712 6.78 -8.68 -16.96
N ASN A 713 7.16 -9.82 -17.51
CA ASN A 713 7.06 -10.06 -18.96
C ASN A 713 5.93 -11.04 -19.31
N SER A 714 5.07 -11.33 -18.36
CA SER A 714 3.89 -12.17 -18.55
C SER A 714 2.77 -11.43 -19.25
N THR A 715 2.38 -11.83 -20.43
CA THR A 715 1.21 -11.28 -21.13
C THR A 715 -0.13 -11.62 -20.48
N ASN A 716 -0.12 -12.55 -19.53
CA ASN A 716 -1.26 -13.02 -18.75
C ASN A 716 -1.10 -12.76 -17.25
N PHE A 717 -0.32 -11.76 -16.87
CA PHE A 717 -0.22 -11.32 -15.48
C PHE A 717 -1.62 -10.99 -14.94
N PRO A 718 -1.96 -11.39 -13.69
CA PRO A 718 -3.27 -11.13 -13.13
C PRO A 718 -3.57 -9.64 -12.99
N THR A 719 -4.51 -9.11 -13.78
CA THR A 719 -5.00 -7.74 -13.69
C THR A 719 -6.45 -7.70 -13.27
N THR A 720 -6.89 -6.57 -12.72
CA THR A 720 -8.28 -6.38 -12.29
C THR A 720 -9.05 -5.50 -13.26
N GLN A 721 -10.37 -5.58 -13.18
CA GLN A 721 -11.22 -4.64 -13.90
C GLN A 721 -11.02 -3.21 -13.36
N GLY A 722 -10.85 -2.25 -14.28
CA GLY A 722 -10.52 -0.87 -13.93
C GLY A 722 -9.02 -0.64 -13.76
N ALA A 723 -8.20 -1.63 -14.13
CA ALA A 723 -6.76 -1.45 -14.31
C ALA A 723 -6.48 -0.29 -15.27
N LEU A 724 -5.43 0.49 -14.96
CA LEU A 724 -4.94 1.53 -15.86
C LEU A 724 -4.59 0.91 -17.22
N HIS A 725 -3.88 -0.20 -17.18
CA HIS A 725 -3.56 -1.05 -18.33
C HIS A 725 -3.92 -2.51 -18.00
N PRO A 726 -5.04 -3.02 -18.53
CA PRO A 726 -5.49 -4.39 -18.25
C PRO A 726 -4.71 -5.47 -19.01
N THR A 727 -3.95 -5.07 -20.03
CA THR A 727 -3.11 -5.94 -20.85
C THR A 727 -1.70 -5.38 -20.91
N SER A 728 -0.71 -6.25 -21.08
CA SER A 728 0.69 -5.85 -21.31
C SER A 728 0.78 -4.87 -22.50
N ILE A 729 1.67 -3.89 -22.39
CA ILE A 729 1.79 -2.77 -23.32
C ILE A 729 3.04 -2.91 -24.18
N GLY A 730 4.18 -3.29 -23.59
CA GLY A 730 5.48 -3.41 -24.28
C GLY A 730 5.81 -4.81 -24.76
N VAL A 731 5.16 -5.83 -24.21
CA VAL A 731 5.52 -7.22 -24.47
C VAL A 731 4.97 -7.69 -25.81
N SER A 732 5.86 -7.91 -26.78
CA SER A 732 5.54 -8.65 -28.00
C SER A 732 5.64 -10.17 -27.76
N PRO A 733 4.95 -11.02 -28.55
CA PRO A 733 5.08 -12.48 -28.41
C PRO A 733 6.55 -12.93 -28.54
N PRO A 734 6.96 -14.02 -27.91
CA PRO A 734 8.34 -14.49 -27.90
C PRO A 734 9.01 -14.48 -29.28
N PRO A 735 10.29 -14.00 -29.42
CA PRO A 735 11.29 -13.96 -28.33
C PRO A 735 11.51 -12.58 -27.68
N ASN A 736 10.50 -11.76 -27.47
CA ASN A 736 10.70 -10.44 -26.90
C ASN A 736 10.81 -10.51 -25.36
N THR A 737 11.85 -9.90 -24.82
CA THR A 737 12.23 -9.90 -23.38
C THR A 737 11.90 -8.58 -22.69
N MET A 738 11.00 -7.77 -23.25
CA MET A 738 10.59 -6.50 -22.64
C MET A 738 9.72 -6.73 -21.41
N TYR A 739 9.90 -5.90 -20.41
CA TYR A 739 9.17 -5.93 -19.16
C TYR A 739 8.22 -4.73 -19.05
N ASP A 740 7.08 -4.97 -18.46
CA ASP A 740 6.18 -3.93 -17.95
C ASP A 740 6.26 -3.86 -16.43
N ALA A 741 6.27 -2.68 -15.85
CA ALA A 741 6.02 -2.55 -14.42
C ALA A 741 4.59 -3.01 -14.09
N PHE A 742 4.38 -3.49 -12.86
CA PHE A 742 3.05 -3.77 -12.35
C PHE A 742 2.83 -3.11 -10.98
N VAL A 743 1.58 -2.86 -10.68
CA VAL A 743 1.12 -2.45 -9.35
C VAL A 743 -0.07 -3.31 -8.96
N ALA A 744 0.00 -3.96 -7.80
CA ALA A 744 -1.08 -4.77 -7.27
C ALA A 744 -1.44 -4.35 -5.84
N LYS A 745 -2.73 -4.36 -5.52
CA LYS A 745 -3.26 -4.18 -4.19
C LYS A 745 -4.04 -5.41 -3.79
N ILE A 746 -3.63 -6.04 -2.70
CA ILE A 746 -4.28 -7.18 -2.08
C ILE A 746 -4.89 -6.70 -0.77
N SER A 747 -6.20 -6.89 -0.60
CA SER A 747 -6.83 -6.59 0.69
C SER A 747 -6.80 -7.82 1.57
N SER A 748 -6.33 -7.66 2.79
CA SER A 748 -6.52 -8.66 3.83
C SER A 748 -8.03 -8.71 4.12
N GLY A 749 -8.72 -9.73 3.64
CA GLY A 749 -10.16 -9.90 3.81
C GLY A 749 -10.56 -10.31 5.23
N ALA A 750 -9.82 -9.93 6.25
CA ALA A 750 -10.23 -10.08 7.63
C ALA A 750 -11.00 -8.83 8.06
N PRO A 751 -12.29 -8.96 8.46
CA PRO A 751 -12.86 -7.94 9.33
C PRO A 751 -11.97 -7.86 10.59
N PRO A 752 -11.79 -6.67 11.21
CA PRO A 752 -11.11 -6.59 12.49
C PRO A 752 -11.77 -7.60 13.45
N PRO A 753 -10.99 -8.30 14.27
CA PRO A 753 -11.55 -9.22 15.24
C PRO A 753 -12.67 -8.50 16.00
N PRO A 754 -13.80 -9.14 16.28
CA PRO A 754 -14.84 -8.53 17.10
C PRO A 754 -14.15 -8.05 18.40
N PRO A 755 -14.52 -6.89 18.91
CA PRO A 755 -13.97 -6.43 20.19
C PRO A 755 -14.10 -7.59 21.19
N PRO A 756 -13.10 -7.83 22.03
CA PRO A 756 -13.16 -8.91 23.02
C PRO A 756 -14.51 -8.81 23.74
N PRO A 757 -15.21 -9.92 23.98
CA PRO A 757 -16.48 -9.88 24.69
C PRO A 757 -16.26 -9.05 25.96
N PRO A 758 -17.21 -8.19 26.34
CA PRO A 758 -17.08 -7.44 27.57
C PRO A 758 -16.74 -8.44 28.69
N PRO A 759 -15.82 -8.10 29.58
CA PRO A 759 -15.46 -9.00 30.69
C PRO A 759 -16.76 -9.47 31.34
N PRO A 760 -16.87 -10.76 31.70
CA PRO A 760 -18.08 -11.25 32.36
C PRO A 760 -18.41 -10.32 33.53
N PRO A 761 -19.69 -10.00 33.76
CA PRO A 761 -20.05 -9.14 34.87
C PRO A 761 -19.40 -9.73 36.14
N PRO A 762 -18.85 -8.89 37.03
CA PRO A 762 -18.25 -9.37 38.26
C PRO A 762 -19.24 -10.30 38.93
N PRO A 763 -18.80 -11.43 39.52
CA PRO A 763 -19.69 -12.34 40.19
C PRO A 763 -20.51 -11.54 41.24
N PRO A 764 -21.80 -11.85 41.41
CA PRO A 764 -22.63 -11.16 42.37
C PRO A 764 -21.89 -11.20 43.73
N PRO A 765 -21.91 -10.12 44.50
CA PRO A 765 -21.28 -10.11 45.81
C PRO A 765 -21.77 -11.32 46.58
N PRO A 766 -20.90 -12.01 47.34
CA PRO A 766 -21.33 -13.14 48.16
C PRO A 766 -22.47 -12.70 49.02
N PRO A 767 -23.48 -13.55 49.32
CA PRO A 767 -24.58 -13.21 50.19
C PRO A 767 -24.01 -12.72 51.54
N PRO A 768 -24.57 -11.68 52.13
CA PRO A 768 -24.05 -11.15 53.38
C PRO A 768 -23.94 -12.30 54.40
N ILE A 769 -22.76 -12.47 54.95
CA ILE A 769 -22.51 -13.46 56.01
C ILE A 769 -23.52 -13.17 57.10
N PRO A 770 -24.34 -14.13 57.55
CA PRO A 770 -25.24 -13.89 58.67
C PRO A 770 -24.44 -13.33 59.85
N LEU A 771 -24.78 -12.12 60.26
CA LEU A 771 -24.16 -11.57 61.47
C LEU A 771 -24.38 -12.56 62.62
N PRO A 772 -23.36 -12.88 63.41
CA PRO A 772 -23.55 -13.70 64.60
C PRO A 772 -24.61 -13.06 65.49
N PRO A 773 -25.48 -13.83 66.14
CA PRO A 773 -26.52 -13.29 67.03
C PRO A 773 -25.90 -12.32 68.01
N LEU A 774 -26.46 -11.11 68.07
CA LEU A 774 -26.03 -10.11 69.05
C LEU A 774 -25.97 -10.76 70.41
N PRO A 775 -24.91 -10.53 71.22
CA PRO A 775 -24.87 -10.99 72.63
C PRO A 775 -26.07 -10.40 73.33
N PRO A 776 -26.67 -11.12 74.35
CA PRO A 776 -27.84 -10.64 75.13
C PRO A 776 -27.53 -9.28 75.71
N ILE A 777 -28.47 -8.35 75.56
CA ILE A 777 -28.39 -7.00 76.10
C ILE A 777 -28.08 -7.13 77.60
N PRO A 778 -27.00 -6.56 78.13
CA PRO A 778 -26.77 -6.56 79.57
C PRO A 778 -27.90 -5.85 80.33
N PRO A 779 -28.28 -6.26 81.56
CA PRO A 779 -29.32 -5.65 82.26
C PRO A 779 -29.04 -4.15 82.52
N PRO A 780 -30.06 -3.29 82.64
CA PRO A 780 -29.87 -1.86 82.78
C PRO A 780 -29.05 -1.57 84.04
N LEU A 781 -28.04 -0.73 83.88
CA LEU A 781 -27.22 -0.25 84.99
C LEU A 781 -28.11 0.43 86.05
N PRO A 782 -27.84 0.26 87.32
CA PRO A 782 -28.56 0.97 88.36
C PRO A 782 -28.39 2.47 88.19
N PRO A 783 -29.43 3.29 88.56
CA PRO A 783 -29.37 4.73 88.40
C PRO A 783 -28.15 5.32 89.12
N LEU A 784 -27.45 6.20 88.46
CA LEU A 784 -26.32 6.94 89.04
C LEU A 784 -26.81 7.76 90.27
N PRO A 785 -26.02 7.85 91.35
CA PRO A 785 -26.35 8.69 92.44
C PRO A 785 -26.41 10.16 92.03
N PRO A 786 -27.27 10.99 92.71
CA PRO A 786 -27.43 12.39 92.37
C PRO A 786 -26.10 13.14 92.57
N PRO A 787 -25.82 14.17 91.73
CA PRO A 787 -24.59 14.94 91.87
C PRO A 787 -24.48 15.63 93.21
N PRO A 788 -23.28 15.77 93.82
CA PRO A 788 -23.06 16.44 95.03
C PRO A 788 -23.48 17.92 94.95
N ILE A 789 -24.14 18.41 95.95
CA ILE A 789 -24.59 19.80 96.19
C ILE A 789 -23.36 20.71 96.13
N PRO A 790 -23.35 21.81 95.37
CA PRO A 790 -22.21 22.71 95.31
C PRO A 790 -22.03 23.42 96.70
N LEU A 791 -20.82 23.40 97.21
CA LEU A 791 -20.42 24.14 98.40
C LEU A 791 -20.47 25.64 98.11
N PRO A 792 -20.89 26.45 99.08
CA PRO A 792 -20.94 27.91 98.99
C PRO A 792 -19.56 28.51 98.81
N PRO A 793 -19.45 29.67 98.11
CA PRO A 793 -18.17 30.31 97.88
C PRO A 793 -17.53 30.83 99.19
N LEU A 794 -16.23 30.59 99.34
CA LEU A 794 -15.40 31.19 100.39
C LEU A 794 -15.27 32.71 100.16
N PRO A 795 -15.26 33.51 101.29
CA PRO A 795 -15.11 34.96 101.12
C PRO A 795 -13.71 35.38 100.72
N PRO A 796 -13.55 36.55 100.13
CA PRO A 796 -12.27 36.98 99.60
C PRO A 796 -11.36 37.49 100.72
N GLY A 797 -10.13 37.09 100.75
CA GLY A 797 -9.07 37.68 101.54
C GLY A 797 -8.35 36.69 102.45
N LEU A 798 -7.27 36.14 102.00
CA LEU A 798 -5.91 36.08 102.51
C LEU A 798 -5.04 35.32 101.57
#